data_c3781f8659cf61d3499f6b0d29123aaa
#
_entry.id   c3781f8659cf61d3499f6b0d29123aaa
#
_cell.length_a   1.000
_cell.length_b   1.000
_cell.length_c   1.000
_cell.angle_alpha   90.00
_cell.angle_beta   90.00
_cell.angle_gamma   90.00
#
_symmetry.space_group_name_H-M   'P 1'
#
loop_
_entity.id
_entity.type
_entity.pdbx_description
1 polymer ?
#
loop_
_entity_poly.entity_id
_entity_poly.type
_entity_poly.pdbx_seq_one_letter_code
_entity_poly.pdbx_strand_id
1 'polypeptide(L)'
;MTAATADPVSGQRGFSSLYRRQLDSYPENNARILYLAITVLATITLYYELYVGGSVSTLILTNLKMTFTFYVLTLAIGNLIGAFGSLFAGLTDRYGRANLVVFGLFFTAIFVAFILPAATNKWVFTIEGFVVGVVEGICLVATPALIRDFSPQVGRATAMGFWTSGPVLGSLIVAIVGSITIPTVISSQRFWTHEYRICGIAGLVVFLIALFGLRELSPQLRDQLMVTMRDRALIEARAKGLNVEALMKNHWRQLIKTDIIVSALAVSIMLLIYYALVGFLVIFATTVFGFTLNEANNLGYWCWAFNAGAVIMVGMLSDRVRVRKPFMVVGGIGAAVMLVLFLLQSKVGAHPSFGTIAAILAIMLFFLGVAYTPWMASFTETVEHRNPAAIAAGLAIWGWIIRIVVCVSFFLIPVVINAVTPLVSYGSQVATDAAVYPSLVWAGSHGKIVADAQLYAAPLTFAAAHPDIVALAQKDSTQIANAQKFAPELAVIQKNAALFEQAAKFPTNKIPPALVAQLLKAAGGGAQGLGILSTIAANQAAITGVIAVAPDLQQIVPFASQLTALSQVPSPVIQEVSAPGVGAELAGLQKVPASVIQFMSAHATDVTKAAAKSPGQWRTWYWICFGGIIFFLLSIPMLRGRWKPSDAKRDEEEHEAMVQAELAKLGANA
;
A
#
# COMPACT_ATOMS: atom_id res chain seq x y z
N MET A 1 29.90 -8.46 65.30
CA MET A 1 30.40 -8.79 63.99
C MET A 1 30.23 -7.58 63.13
N THR A 2 31.32 -6.96 62.78
CA THR A 2 31.47 -5.68 62.09
C THR A 2 30.95 -5.77 60.67
N ALA A 3 29.98 -4.92 60.34
CA ALA A 3 29.51 -4.72 58.98
C ALA A 3 30.65 -4.12 58.13
N ALA A 4 31.13 -4.87 57.19
CA ALA A 4 32.03 -4.37 56.15
C ALA A 4 31.22 -3.44 55.24
N THR A 5 31.46 -2.14 55.35
CA THR A 5 31.04 -1.13 54.38
C THR A 5 31.74 -1.43 53.05
N ALA A 6 30.96 -2.00 52.12
CA ALA A 6 31.45 -2.12 50.74
C ALA A 6 31.56 -0.72 50.11
N ASP A 7 32.77 -0.32 49.76
CA ASP A 7 33.06 0.90 49.05
C ASP A 7 32.30 0.97 47.75
N PRO A 8 31.76 2.14 47.38
CA PRO A 8 31.12 2.33 46.09
C PRO A 8 32.18 2.35 44.98
N VAL A 9 31.96 1.53 44.00
CA VAL A 9 32.64 1.44 42.71
C VAL A 9 33.57 2.61 42.41
N SER A 10 34.82 2.53 42.90
CA SER A 10 35.92 3.39 42.49
C SER A 10 36.74 2.69 41.41
N GLY A 11 36.68 3.23 40.18
CA GLY A 11 37.84 3.13 39.32
C GLY A 11 37.90 2.08 38.24
N GLN A 12 36.90 2.07 37.33
CA GLN A 12 37.21 1.76 35.93
C GLN A 12 36.57 2.82 35.01
N ARG A 13 37.02 4.07 35.14
CA ARG A 13 36.75 5.15 34.18
C ARG A 13 37.77 5.04 33.04
N GLY A 14 37.59 4.10 32.13
CA GLY A 14 38.37 3.93 30.93
C GLY A 14 37.53 3.28 29.82
N PHE A 15 38.08 3.21 28.61
CA PHE A 15 37.42 2.58 27.45
C PHE A 15 36.89 1.17 27.74
N SER A 16 37.46 0.46 28.73
CA SER A 16 36.96 -0.85 29.19
C SER A 16 35.53 -0.82 29.76
N SER A 17 35.08 0.29 30.34
CA SER A 17 33.72 0.42 30.90
C SER A 17 32.65 0.51 29.81
N LEU A 18 33.02 0.88 28.60
CA LEU A 18 32.12 0.90 27.42
C LEU A 18 31.82 -0.50 26.87
N TYR A 19 32.68 -1.48 27.16
CA TYR A 19 32.53 -2.86 26.73
C TYR A 19 32.15 -3.81 27.87
N ARG A 20 32.74 -3.62 29.08
CA ARG A 20 32.40 -4.40 30.29
C ARG A 20 31.24 -3.72 31.02
N ARG A 21 30.00 -4.12 30.66
CA ARG A 21 28.74 -3.54 31.15
C ARG A 21 28.14 -4.30 32.29
N GLN A 22 28.81 -5.34 32.78
CA GLN A 22 28.30 -6.27 33.77
C GLN A 22 28.27 -5.63 35.16
N LEU A 23 27.18 -5.88 35.89
CA LEU A 23 26.96 -5.49 37.26
C LEU A 23 27.18 -6.72 38.15
N ASP A 24 28.00 -6.59 39.17
CA ASP A 24 28.28 -7.67 40.14
C ASP A 24 27.33 -7.67 41.32
N SER A 25 26.53 -6.63 41.46
CA SER A 25 25.46 -6.51 42.45
C SER A 25 24.16 -6.06 41.80
N TYR A 26 23.03 -6.44 42.38
CA TYR A 26 21.73 -6.04 41.88
C TYR A 26 21.52 -4.54 42.07
N PRO A 27 21.12 -3.76 41.04
CA PRO A 27 21.07 -2.32 41.12
C PRO A 27 19.93 -1.82 42.00
N GLU A 28 20.10 -0.65 42.60
CA GLU A 28 19.06 0.08 43.31
C GLU A 28 17.88 0.43 42.42
N ASN A 29 16.71 0.72 42.99
CA ASN A 29 15.47 0.95 42.28
C ASN A 29 15.59 2.01 41.18
N ASN A 30 16.24 3.13 41.42
CA ASN A 30 16.38 4.22 40.44
C ASN A 30 17.24 3.80 39.24
N ALA A 31 18.39 3.15 39.48
CA ALA A 31 19.26 2.63 38.45
C ALA A 31 18.58 1.51 37.64
N ARG A 32 17.83 0.64 38.32
CA ARG A 32 17.03 -0.43 37.74
C ARG A 32 15.97 0.13 36.77
N ILE A 33 15.20 1.14 37.22
CA ILE A 33 14.20 1.81 36.39
C ILE A 33 14.85 2.45 35.16
N LEU A 34 16.01 3.09 35.35
CA LEU A 34 16.76 3.68 34.24
C LEU A 34 17.18 2.62 33.21
N TYR A 35 17.76 1.49 33.65
CA TYR A 35 18.17 0.41 32.73
C TYR A 35 16.97 -0.20 31.99
N LEU A 36 15.83 -0.37 32.69
CA LEU A 36 14.59 -0.81 32.10
C LEU A 36 14.08 0.18 31.05
N ALA A 37 14.05 1.48 31.38
CA ALA A 37 13.62 2.53 30.47
C ALA A 37 14.49 2.60 29.20
N ILE A 38 15.81 2.50 29.33
CA ILE A 38 16.75 2.48 28.20
C ILE A 38 16.49 1.22 27.34
N THR A 39 16.25 0.07 27.95
CA THR A 39 15.96 -1.18 27.19
C THR A 39 14.64 -1.07 26.44
N VAL A 40 13.61 -0.49 27.06
CA VAL A 40 12.31 -0.24 26.37
C VAL A 40 12.49 0.75 25.23
N LEU A 41 13.22 1.86 25.45
CA LEU A 41 13.53 2.84 24.42
C LEU A 41 14.30 2.20 23.24
N ALA A 42 15.31 1.39 23.53
CA ALA A 42 16.05 0.62 22.52
C ALA A 42 15.14 -0.31 21.73
N THR A 43 14.21 -1.00 22.42
CA THR A 43 13.23 -1.87 21.76
C THR A 43 12.32 -1.09 20.81
N ILE A 44 11.78 0.04 21.26
CA ILE A 44 10.93 0.92 20.44
C ILE A 44 11.69 1.40 19.20
N THR A 45 12.96 1.79 19.38
CA THR A 45 13.81 2.27 18.29
C THR A 45 14.09 1.18 17.25
N LEU A 46 14.40 -0.04 17.67
CA LEU A 46 14.55 -1.18 16.75
C LEU A 46 13.28 -1.43 15.92
N TYR A 47 12.10 -1.32 16.52
CA TYR A 47 10.86 -1.42 15.76
C TYR A 47 10.58 -0.20 14.87
N TYR A 48 11.03 0.99 15.26
CA TYR A 48 10.98 2.17 14.39
C TYR A 48 11.83 1.94 13.13
N GLU A 49 13.07 1.45 13.29
CA GLU A 49 13.98 1.13 12.19
C GLU A 49 13.42 0.02 11.28
N LEU A 50 12.79 -1.01 11.86
CA LEU A 50 12.16 -2.11 11.14
C LEU A 50 10.96 -1.66 10.29
N TYR A 51 10.18 -0.69 10.78
CA TYR A 51 8.90 -0.32 10.18
C TYR A 51 8.92 0.94 9.33
N VAL A 52 10.01 1.72 9.35
CA VAL A 52 10.11 2.99 8.59
C VAL A 52 9.82 2.83 7.11
N GLY A 53 10.18 1.69 6.50
CA GLY A 53 9.89 1.40 5.09
C GLY A 53 8.40 1.40 4.75
N GLY A 54 7.52 1.09 5.71
CA GLY A 54 6.07 1.12 5.52
C GLY A 54 5.53 2.52 5.22
N SER A 55 6.06 3.56 5.87
CA SER A 55 5.62 4.96 5.71
C SER A 55 5.91 5.55 4.33
N VAL A 56 6.93 5.05 3.65
CA VAL A 56 7.39 5.52 2.33
C VAL A 56 7.41 4.41 1.27
N SER A 57 6.67 3.35 1.52
CA SER A 57 6.67 2.13 0.69
C SER A 57 6.35 2.41 -0.78
N THR A 58 5.40 3.28 -1.09
CA THR A 58 5.07 3.66 -2.48
C THR A 58 6.23 4.34 -3.19
N LEU A 59 7.00 5.17 -2.51
CA LEU A 59 8.18 5.84 -3.06
C LEU A 59 9.32 4.84 -3.30
N ILE A 60 9.54 3.89 -2.38
CA ILE A 60 10.53 2.82 -2.53
C ILE A 60 10.21 1.98 -3.77
N LEU A 61 8.94 1.53 -3.90
CA LEU A 61 8.52 0.73 -5.04
C LEU A 61 8.78 1.47 -6.35
N THR A 62 8.37 2.74 -6.44
CA THR A 62 8.50 3.54 -7.66
C THR A 62 9.96 3.85 -7.97
N ASN A 63 10.75 4.34 -6.99
CA ASN A 63 12.13 4.74 -7.20
C ASN A 63 13.04 3.56 -7.57
N LEU A 64 12.91 2.42 -6.87
CA LEU A 64 13.72 1.23 -7.11
C LEU A 64 13.11 0.29 -8.16
N LYS A 65 12.01 0.70 -8.82
CA LYS A 65 11.29 -0.08 -9.83
C LYS A 65 10.94 -1.50 -9.33
N MET A 66 10.43 -1.57 -8.09
CA MET A 66 9.97 -2.80 -7.48
C MET A 66 8.50 -3.06 -7.82
N THR A 67 8.16 -4.30 -8.20
CA THR A 67 6.75 -4.71 -8.21
C THR A 67 6.27 -4.90 -6.77
N PHE A 68 4.97 -4.74 -6.54
CA PHE A 68 4.36 -5.03 -5.24
C PHE A 68 4.67 -6.46 -4.77
N THR A 69 4.57 -7.43 -5.68
CA THR A 69 4.93 -8.83 -5.41
C THR A 69 6.37 -8.97 -4.91
N PHE A 70 7.34 -8.34 -5.60
CA PHE A 70 8.75 -8.41 -5.20
C PHE A 70 8.95 -7.82 -3.80
N TYR A 71 8.35 -6.66 -3.52
CA TYR A 71 8.42 -6.00 -2.21
C TYR A 71 7.87 -6.89 -1.08
N VAL A 72 6.67 -7.47 -1.28
CA VAL A 72 6.05 -8.33 -0.26
C VAL A 72 6.86 -9.59 -0.03
N LEU A 73 7.38 -10.23 -1.10
CA LEU A 73 8.25 -11.40 -0.98
C LEU A 73 9.56 -11.06 -0.26
N THR A 74 10.13 -9.88 -0.49
CA THR A 74 11.30 -9.39 0.26
C THR A 74 10.99 -9.30 1.76
N LEU A 75 9.83 -8.76 2.13
CA LEU A 75 9.40 -8.72 3.54
C LEU A 75 9.18 -10.13 4.12
N ALA A 76 8.60 -11.06 3.34
CA ALA A 76 8.40 -12.45 3.76
C ALA A 76 9.74 -13.14 4.07
N ILE A 77 10.69 -13.04 3.14
CA ILE A 77 12.04 -13.62 3.27
C ILE A 77 12.80 -12.94 4.41
N GLY A 78 12.71 -11.60 4.55
CA GLY A 78 13.31 -10.84 5.64
C GLY A 78 12.81 -11.31 7.01
N ASN A 79 11.50 -11.52 7.16
CA ASN A 79 10.92 -12.09 8.38
C ASN A 79 11.45 -13.52 8.69
N LEU A 80 11.58 -14.35 7.65
CA LEU A 80 12.14 -15.69 7.79
C LEU A 80 13.61 -15.64 8.22
N ILE A 81 14.42 -14.81 7.58
CA ILE A 81 15.83 -14.59 7.93
C ILE A 81 15.94 -14.07 9.37
N GLY A 82 15.12 -13.10 9.78
CA GLY A 82 15.06 -12.60 11.15
C GLY A 82 14.67 -13.70 12.16
N ALA A 83 13.78 -14.62 11.76
CA ALA A 83 13.44 -15.79 12.59
C ALA A 83 14.66 -16.70 12.82
N PHE A 84 15.46 -16.98 11.79
CA PHE A 84 16.73 -17.69 11.94
C PHE A 84 17.75 -16.89 12.75
N GLY A 85 17.84 -15.57 12.58
CA GLY A 85 18.66 -14.67 13.40
C GLY A 85 18.39 -14.87 14.89
N SER A 86 17.13 -15.07 15.26
CA SER A 86 16.75 -15.32 16.67
C SER A 86 17.28 -16.64 17.25
N LEU A 87 17.66 -17.62 16.43
CA LEU A 87 18.31 -18.85 16.90
C LEU A 87 19.72 -18.59 17.44
N PHE A 88 20.37 -17.50 17.01
CA PHE A 88 21.62 -17.06 17.57
C PHE A 88 21.49 -16.39 18.95
N ALA A 89 20.33 -16.55 19.61
CA ALA A 89 20.10 -16.08 20.98
C ALA A 89 21.18 -16.56 21.97
N GLY A 90 21.80 -17.74 21.73
CA GLY A 90 22.95 -18.20 22.51
C GLY A 90 24.16 -17.25 22.48
N LEU A 91 24.29 -16.40 21.47
CA LEU A 91 25.29 -15.33 21.43
C LEU A 91 25.06 -14.30 22.53
N THR A 92 23.81 -14.09 22.96
CA THR A 92 23.45 -13.14 24.02
C THR A 92 24.10 -13.50 25.36
N ASP A 93 24.27 -14.77 25.64
CA ASP A 93 24.89 -15.24 26.88
C ASP A 93 26.43 -15.21 26.79
N ARG A 94 26.98 -15.37 25.58
CA ARG A 94 28.44 -15.36 25.35
C ARG A 94 29.05 -13.95 25.28
N TYR A 95 28.38 -13.03 24.54
CA TYR A 95 28.89 -11.67 24.28
C TYR A 95 28.27 -10.60 25.17
N GLY A 96 27.27 -10.95 25.97
CA GLY A 96 26.51 -10.03 26.82
C GLY A 96 25.28 -9.46 26.13
N ARG A 97 24.16 -9.44 26.84
CA ARG A 97 22.86 -8.97 26.33
C ARG A 97 22.87 -7.48 26.01
N ALA A 98 23.44 -6.68 26.93
CA ALA A 98 23.53 -5.24 26.74
C ALA A 98 24.46 -4.87 25.58
N ASN A 99 25.58 -5.58 25.40
CA ASN A 99 26.48 -5.34 24.27
C ASN A 99 25.80 -5.62 22.94
N LEU A 100 25.07 -6.73 22.80
CA LEU A 100 24.37 -7.04 21.56
C LEU A 100 23.31 -6.00 21.22
N VAL A 101 22.55 -5.49 22.20
CA VAL A 101 21.56 -4.43 21.98
C VAL A 101 22.27 -3.13 21.56
N VAL A 102 23.33 -2.72 22.28
CA VAL A 102 24.06 -1.46 22.00
C VAL A 102 24.73 -1.48 20.63
N PHE A 103 25.52 -2.53 20.33
CA PHE A 103 26.21 -2.60 19.04
C PHE A 103 25.27 -2.96 17.90
N GLY A 104 24.20 -3.68 18.17
CA GLY A 104 23.14 -3.93 17.20
C GLY A 104 22.42 -2.63 16.81
N LEU A 105 22.03 -1.78 17.76
CA LEU A 105 21.48 -0.45 17.48
C LEU A 105 22.46 0.41 16.65
N PHE A 106 23.75 0.40 16.98
CA PHE A 106 24.74 1.11 16.19
C PHE A 106 24.78 0.63 14.74
N PHE A 107 24.85 -0.68 14.55
CA PHE A 107 24.92 -1.29 13.23
C PHE A 107 23.65 -0.98 12.42
N THR A 108 22.47 -1.23 12.99
CA THR A 108 21.18 -0.99 12.34
C THR A 108 21.02 0.48 11.98
N ALA A 109 21.33 1.38 12.91
CA ALA A 109 21.22 2.81 12.69
C ALA A 109 22.14 3.31 11.57
N ILE A 110 23.39 2.83 11.46
CA ILE A 110 24.30 3.14 10.35
C ILE A 110 23.72 2.64 9.02
N PHE A 111 23.22 1.41 8.99
CA PHE A 111 22.62 0.86 7.77
C PHE A 111 21.39 1.65 7.35
N VAL A 112 20.50 1.96 8.29
CA VAL A 112 19.26 2.71 8.02
C VAL A 112 19.54 4.17 7.64
N ALA A 113 20.52 4.84 8.29
CA ALA A 113 20.83 6.24 8.00
C ALA A 113 21.59 6.45 6.69
N PHE A 114 22.51 5.54 6.34
CA PHE A 114 23.51 5.82 5.30
C PHE A 114 23.54 4.75 4.20
N ILE A 115 23.47 3.46 4.52
CA ILE A 115 23.70 2.38 3.57
C ILE A 115 22.44 2.12 2.74
N LEU A 116 21.30 1.82 3.35
CA LEU A 116 20.03 1.64 2.66
C LEU A 116 19.64 2.86 1.78
N PRO A 117 19.79 4.13 2.24
CA PRO A 117 19.53 5.29 1.38
C PRO A 117 20.48 5.44 0.19
N ALA A 118 21.63 4.78 0.21
CA ALA A 118 22.60 4.78 -0.89
C ALA A 118 22.28 3.71 -1.95
N ALA A 119 21.38 2.79 -1.68
CA ALA A 119 20.98 1.73 -2.62
C ALA A 119 20.55 2.30 -3.97
N THR A 120 21.14 1.77 -5.05
CA THR A 120 20.88 2.23 -6.42
C THR A 120 19.83 1.40 -7.16
N ASN A 121 19.55 0.20 -6.67
CA ASN A 121 18.60 -0.72 -7.27
C ASN A 121 17.96 -1.64 -6.22
N LYS A 122 16.89 -2.32 -6.62
CA LYS A 122 16.08 -3.18 -5.73
C LYS A 122 16.88 -4.32 -5.10
N TRP A 123 17.87 -4.90 -5.78
CA TRP A 123 18.61 -6.05 -5.26
C TRP A 123 19.57 -5.64 -4.15
N VAL A 124 20.28 -4.52 -4.34
CA VAL A 124 21.16 -3.94 -3.30
C VAL A 124 20.35 -3.61 -2.06
N PHE A 125 19.24 -2.88 -2.21
CA PHE A 125 18.34 -2.55 -1.10
C PHE A 125 17.83 -3.79 -0.36
N THR A 126 17.46 -4.84 -1.10
CA THR A 126 16.96 -6.11 -0.53
C THR A 126 18.05 -6.82 0.27
N ILE A 127 19.27 -6.95 -0.28
CA ILE A 127 20.37 -7.62 0.41
C ILE A 127 20.77 -6.87 1.67
N GLU A 128 20.90 -5.55 1.59
CA GLU A 128 21.18 -4.68 2.73
C GLU A 128 20.09 -4.80 3.80
N GLY A 129 18.82 -4.83 3.41
CA GLY A 129 17.68 -5.05 4.30
C GLY A 129 17.72 -6.41 5.00
N PHE A 130 18.16 -7.47 4.31
CA PHE A 130 18.33 -8.79 4.93
C PHE A 130 19.45 -8.80 5.98
N VAL A 131 20.55 -8.09 5.74
CA VAL A 131 21.64 -7.96 6.73
C VAL A 131 21.13 -7.23 7.98
N VAL A 132 20.37 -6.15 7.82
CA VAL A 132 19.72 -5.45 8.93
C VAL A 132 18.77 -6.39 9.67
N GLY A 133 17.92 -7.14 8.97
CA GLY A 133 16.96 -8.07 9.55
C GLY A 133 17.59 -9.17 10.42
N VAL A 134 18.79 -9.67 10.07
CA VAL A 134 19.56 -10.62 10.92
C VAL A 134 19.95 -9.97 12.24
N VAL A 135 20.51 -8.76 12.20
CA VAL A 135 20.98 -8.04 13.39
C VAL A 135 19.81 -7.68 14.30
N GLU A 136 18.72 -7.17 13.73
CA GLU A 136 17.49 -6.88 14.47
C GLU A 136 16.91 -8.14 15.10
N GLY A 137 16.89 -9.27 14.37
CA GLY A 137 16.42 -10.55 14.89
C GLY A 137 17.17 -10.99 16.15
N ILE A 138 18.48 -10.78 16.22
CA ILE A 138 19.33 -11.05 17.38
C ILE A 138 19.01 -10.05 18.52
N CYS A 139 18.92 -8.77 18.22
CA CYS A 139 18.66 -7.72 19.22
C CYS A 139 17.28 -7.86 19.86
N LEU A 140 16.25 -8.19 19.08
CA LEU A 140 14.89 -8.39 19.56
C LEU A 140 14.73 -9.62 20.48
N VAL A 141 15.70 -10.54 20.52
CA VAL A 141 15.76 -11.60 21.53
C VAL A 141 16.49 -11.14 22.81
N ALA A 142 17.48 -10.26 22.67
CA ALA A 142 18.24 -9.74 23.81
C ALA A 142 17.42 -8.78 24.68
N THR A 143 16.55 -7.95 24.06
CA THR A 143 15.77 -6.92 24.78
C THR A 143 14.77 -7.50 25.78
N PRO A 144 13.93 -8.53 25.52
CA PRO A 144 13.04 -9.09 26.53
C PRO A 144 13.81 -9.80 27.64
N ALA A 145 15.00 -10.34 27.35
CA ALA A 145 15.85 -10.93 28.38
C ALA A 145 16.39 -9.88 29.36
N LEU A 146 16.82 -8.70 28.85
CA LEU A 146 17.24 -7.56 29.70
C LEU A 146 16.08 -6.99 30.50
N ILE A 147 14.90 -6.83 29.90
CA ILE A 147 13.69 -6.38 30.61
C ILE A 147 13.40 -7.31 31.80
N ARG A 148 13.49 -8.61 31.57
CA ARG A 148 13.30 -9.60 32.64
C ARG A 148 14.35 -9.51 33.74
N ASP A 149 15.60 -9.26 33.41
CA ASP A 149 16.69 -9.14 34.36
C ASP A 149 16.49 -7.97 35.35
N PHE A 150 15.89 -6.86 34.85
CA PHE A 150 15.63 -5.67 35.67
C PHE A 150 14.22 -5.57 36.26
N SER A 151 13.36 -6.54 36.02
CA SER A 151 11.98 -6.57 36.52
C SER A 151 11.57 -7.88 37.22
N PRO A 152 12.40 -8.45 38.12
CA PRO A 152 12.13 -9.76 38.71
C PRO A 152 10.93 -9.79 39.67
N GLN A 153 10.56 -8.65 40.24
CA GLN A 153 9.53 -8.54 41.30
C GLN A 153 8.25 -7.84 40.86
N VAL A 154 8.31 -7.00 39.84
CA VAL A 154 7.12 -6.44 39.18
C VAL A 154 6.57 -7.56 38.32
N GLY A 155 5.32 -7.93 38.48
CA GLY A 155 4.73 -9.09 37.85
C GLY A 155 5.19 -9.24 36.41
N ARG A 156 5.62 -10.45 36.03
CA ARG A 156 6.21 -10.76 34.72
C ARG A 156 5.34 -10.29 33.54
N ALA A 157 4.02 -10.21 33.76
CA ALA A 157 3.07 -9.68 32.79
C ALA A 157 3.30 -8.19 32.49
N THR A 158 3.58 -7.38 33.52
CA THR A 158 3.88 -5.95 33.36
C THR A 158 5.21 -5.74 32.62
N ALA A 159 6.24 -6.51 32.94
CA ALA A 159 7.52 -6.44 32.25
C ALA A 159 7.42 -6.85 30.78
N MET A 160 6.67 -7.90 30.47
CA MET A 160 6.38 -8.30 29.10
C MET A 160 5.46 -7.31 28.41
N GLY A 161 4.58 -6.63 29.14
CA GLY A 161 3.77 -5.52 28.62
C GLY A 161 4.63 -4.37 28.10
N PHE A 162 5.70 -4.00 28.78
CA PHE A 162 6.67 -3.00 28.28
C PHE A 162 7.35 -3.45 26.99
N TRP A 163 7.73 -4.72 26.88
CA TRP A 163 8.32 -5.22 25.63
C TRP A 163 7.30 -5.26 24.48
N THR A 164 6.07 -5.74 24.74
CA THR A 164 5.02 -5.81 23.72
C THR A 164 4.52 -4.45 23.27
N SER A 165 4.74 -3.38 24.06
CA SER A 165 4.48 -2.00 23.61
C SER A 165 5.47 -1.54 22.55
N GLY A 166 6.65 -2.18 22.44
CA GLY A 166 7.70 -1.82 21.48
C GLY A 166 7.21 -1.72 20.02
N PRO A 167 6.61 -2.77 19.46
CA PRO A 167 6.11 -2.74 18.07
C PRO A 167 5.01 -1.68 17.87
N VAL A 168 4.11 -1.48 18.83
CA VAL A 168 3.03 -0.49 18.73
C VAL A 168 3.56 0.93 18.77
N LEU A 169 4.46 1.23 19.72
CA LEU A 169 5.08 2.54 19.86
C LEU A 169 6.08 2.81 18.73
N GLY A 170 6.78 1.78 18.24
CA GLY A 170 7.63 1.90 17.05
C GLY A 170 6.81 2.32 15.82
N SER A 171 5.67 1.65 15.56
CA SER A 171 4.74 2.02 14.49
C SER A 171 4.15 3.43 14.67
N LEU A 172 3.86 3.82 15.92
CA LEU A 172 3.37 5.17 16.24
C LEU A 172 4.42 6.23 15.90
N ILE A 173 5.69 6.01 16.26
CA ILE A 173 6.79 6.94 15.92
C ILE A 173 6.97 7.05 14.41
N VAL A 174 6.94 5.93 13.67
CA VAL A 174 6.96 5.95 12.19
C VAL A 174 5.87 6.86 11.65
N ALA A 175 4.64 6.70 12.13
CA ALA A 175 3.51 7.48 11.65
C ALA A 175 3.57 8.95 12.08
N ILE A 176 4.01 9.27 13.31
CA ILE A 176 4.21 10.65 13.78
C ILE A 176 5.26 11.35 12.92
N VAL A 177 6.43 10.74 12.77
CA VAL A 177 7.53 11.33 12.00
C VAL A 177 7.08 11.51 10.55
N GLY A 178 6.55 10.46 9.91
CA GLY A 178 6.07 10.55 8.53
C GLY A 178 4.96 11.58 8.32
N SER A 179 4.06 11.77 9.29
CA SER A 179 3.00 12.78 9.20
C SER A 179 3.52 14.23 9.26
N ILE A 180 4.66 14.44 9.94
CA ILE A 180 5.27 15.77 10.11
C ILE A 180 6.26 16.07 8.98
N THR A 181 7.05 15.08 8.56
CA THR A 181 8.19 15.29 7.66
C THR A 181 7.86 15.09 6.19
N ILE A 182 6.87 14.24 5.88
CA ILE A 182 6.46 13.99 4.49
C ILE A 182 5.60 15.16 3.99
N PRO A 183 6.04 15.91 2.96
CA PRO A 183 5.26 17.01 2.41
C PRO A 183 4.02 16.51 1.66
N THR A 184 3.01 17.35 1.55
CA THR A 184 1.79 17.06 0.78
C THR A 184 2.06 16.89 -0.72
N VAL A 185 3.06 17.61 -1.24
CA VAL A 185 3.53 17.50 -2.62
C VAL A 185 4.96 17.01 -2.63
N ILE A 186 5.19 15.84 -3.21
CA ILE A 186 6.51 15.19 -3.25
C ILE A 186 7.21 15.58 -4.56
N SER A 187 8.32 16.27 -4.44
CA SER A 187 9.14 16.74 -5.57
C SER A 187 10.08 15.67 -6.15
N SER A 188 10.39 14.62 -5.38
CA SER A 188 11.33 13.57 -5.78
C SER A 188 10.93 12.20 -5.26
N GLN A 189 10.99 11.19 -6.12
CA GLN A 189 10.77 9.79 -5.74
C GLN A 189 11.84 9.28 -4.75
N ARG A 190 13.00 9.93 -4.66
CA ARG A 190 14.04 9.60 -3.66
C ARG A 190 13.76 10.18 -2.28
N PHE A 191 12.64 10.84 -2.06
CA PHE A 191 12.29 11.40 -0.74
C PHE A 191 12.27 10.33 0.37
N TRP A 192 12.01 9.07 0.05
CA TRP A 192 12.09 7.97 1.01
C TRP A 192 13.43 7.89 1.75
N THR A 193 14.54 8.32 1.13
CA THR A 193 15.86 8.32 1.75
C THR A 193 15.96 9.32 2.91
N HIS A 194 15.13 10.36 2.91
CA HIS A 194 15.04 11.35 3.97
C HIS A 194 14.47 10.73 5.26
N GLU A 195 13.37 10.00 5.13
CA GLU A 195 12.74 9.29 6.26
C GLU A 195 13.68 8.25 6.88
N TYR A 196 14.39 7.49 6.05
CA TYR A 196 15.40 6.54 6.51
C TYR A 196 16.54 7.22 7.27
N ARG A 197 17.02 8.37 6.79
CA ARG A 197 18.07 9.15 7.48
C ARG A 197 17.59 9.66 8.83
N ILE A 198 16.40 10.22 8.90
CA ILE A 198 15.82 10.69 10.18
C ILE A 198 15.73 9.50 11.15
N CYS A 199 15.23 8.38 10.70
CA CYS A 199 15.07 7.15 11.48
C CYS A 199 16.44 6.67 12.02
N GLY A 200 17.42 6.49 11.15
CA GLY A 200 18.75 6.01 11.54
C GLY A 200 19.51 7.00 12.42
N ILE A 201 19.36 8.33 12.21
CA ILE A 201 19.95 9.34 13.11
C ILE A 201 19.31 9.25 14.50
N ALA A 202 17.99 9.08 14.59
CA ALA A 202 17.31 8.82 15.86
C ALA A 202 17.85 7.54 16.53
N GLY A 203 18.09 6.48 15.75
CA GLY A 203 18.74 5.25 16.20
C GLY A 203 20.15 5.49 16.77
N LEU A 204 20.97 6.32 16.11
CA LEU A 204 22.30 6.70 16.62
C LEU A 204 22.22 7.47 17.94
N VAL A 205 21.23 8.33 18.11
CA VAL A 205 21.01 9.03 19.40
C VAL A 205 20.69 8.03 20.50
N VAL A 206 19.77 7.09 20.24
CA VAL A 206 19.41 6.05 21.23
C VAL A 206 20.58 5.09 21.47
N PHE A 207 21.37 4.78 20.43
CA PHE A 207 22.63 4.05 20.59
C PHE A 207 23.56 4.75 21.60
N LEU A 208 23.75 6.07 21.49
CA LEU A 208 24.60 6.81 22.44
C LEU A 208 24.03 6.76 23.86
N ILE A 209 22.72 6.91 24.03
CA ILE A 209 22.06 6.76 25.33
C ILE A 209 22.31 5.36 25.89
N ALA A 210 22.14 4.32 25.09
CA ALA A 210 22.37 2.94 25.49
C ALA A 210 23.87 2.64 25.71
N LEU A 211 24.76 3.24 24.91
CA LEU A 211 26.22 3.09 25.05
C LEU A 211 26.71 3.51 26.44
N PHE A 212 26.23 4.64 26.94
CA PHE A 212 26.64 5.17 28.23
C PHE A 212 25.76 4.69 29.40
N GLY A 213 24.46 4.47 29.15
CA GLY A 213 23.47 4.22 30.19
C GLY A 213 23.11 2.75 30.42
N LEU A 214 23.20 1.87 29.40
CA LEU A 214 22.74 0.49 29.55
C LEU A 214 23.79 -0.39 30.23
N ARG A 215 23.33 -1.19 31.20
CA ARG A 215 24.11 -2.22 31.90
C ARG A 215 23.39 -3.57 31.82
N GLU A 216 24.08 -4.63 32.21
CA GLU A 216 23.53 -5.98 32.35
C GLU A 216 24.00 -6.64 33.63
N LEU A 217 23.27 -7.63 34.11
CA LEU A 217 23.70 -8.42 35.26
C LEU A 217 24.82 -9.38 34.85
N SER A 218 25.83 -9.56 35.72
CA SER A 218 26.85 -10.59 35.50
C SER A 218 26.22 -11.98 35.40
N PRO A 219 26.84 -12.93 34.67
CA PRO A 219 26.31 -14.29 34.54
C PRO A 219 26.07 -14.96 35.90
N GLN A 220 26.99 -14.77 36.86
CA GLN A 220 26.86 -15.32 38.23
C GLN A 220 25.64 -14.75 38.95
N LEU A 221 25.43 -13.45 38.88
CA LEU A 221 24.27 -12.78 39.51
C LEU A 221 22.96 -13.22 38.84
N ARG A 222 22.94 -13.36 37.53
CA ARG A 222 21.80 -13.90 36.81
C ARG A 222 21.46 -15.33 37.22
N ASP A 223 22.47 -16.18 37.35
CA ASP A 223 22.28 -17.57 37.78
C ASP A 223 21.69 -17.63 39.19
N GLN A 224 22.18 -16.82 40.11
CA GLN A 224 21.61 -16.71 41.47
C GLN A 224 20.14 -16.28 41.46
N LEU A 225 19.79 -15.25 40.67
CA LEU A 225 18.41 -14.82 40.52
C LEU A 225 17.53 -15.89 39.85
N MET A 226 18.07 -16.60 38.86
CA MET A 226 17.36 -17.68 38.17
C MET A 226 17.13 -18.88 39.08
N VAL A 227 18.09 -19.23 39.95
CA VAL A 227 17.92 -20.27 40.98
C VAL A 227 16.79 -19.90 41.92
N THR A 228 16.80 -18.67 42.49
CA THR A 228 15.73 -18.19 43.38
C THR A 228 14.36 -18.20 42.70
N MET A 229 14.27 -17.77 41.45
CA MET A 229 13.00 -17.81 40.71
C MET A 229 12.56 -19.24 40.39
N ARG A 230 13.52 -20.12 40.09
CA ARG A 230 13.26 -21.54 39.86
C ARG A 230 12.78 -22.24 41.14
N ASP A 231 13.41 -21.97 42.26
CA ASP A 231 13.01 -22.52 43.58
C ASP A 231 11.61 -22.08 43.96
N ARG A 232 11.27 -20.79 43.74
CA ARG A 232 9.91 -20.31 43.94
C ARG A 232 8.92 -21.01 43.00
N ALA A 233 9.25 -21.16 41.70
CA ALA A 233 8.41 -21.89 40.74
C ALA A 233 8.24 -23.38 41.11
N LEU A 234 9.26 -23.99 41.72
CA LEU A 234 9.19 -25.36 42.23
C LEU A 234 8.32 -25.48 43.48
N ILE A 235 8.37 -24.50 44.40
CA ILE A 235 7.48 -24.41 45.57
C ILE A 235 6.03 -24.25 45.09
N GLU A 236 5.77 -23.36 44.15
CA GLU A 236 4.44 -23.16 43.54
C GLU A 236 3.95 -24.42 42.81
N ALA A 237 4.83 -25.15 42.14
CA ALA A 237 4.52 -26.44 41.49
C ALA A 237 4.15 -27.51 42.52
N ARG A 238 4.88 -27.61 43.67
CA ARG A 238 4.56 -28.51 44.78
C ARG A 238 3.23 -28.15 45.44
N ALA A 239 2.99 -26.85 45.68
CA ALA A 239 1.73 -26.39 46.23
C ALA A 239 0.53 -26.75 45.35
N LYS A 240 0.73 -26.79 44.01
CA LYS A 240 -0.26 -27.25 43.03
C LYS A 240 -0.32 -28.78 42.89
N GLY A 241 0.44 -29.55 43.69
CA GLY A 241 0.48 -31.02 43.64
C GLY A 241 1.13 -31.58 42.35
N LEU A 242 1.93 -30.79 41.64
CA LEU A 242 2.60 -31.19 40.43
C LEU A 242 3.90 -31.97 40.74
N ASN A 243 4.19 -33.03 39.96
CA ASN A 243 5.44 -33.79 40.11
C ASN A 243 6.61 -32.99 39.53
N VAL A 244 7.47 -32.46 40.38
CA VAL A 244 8.59 -31.58 40.05
C VAL A 244 9.62 -32.28 39.15
N GLU A 245 9.91 -33.56 39.38
CA GLU A 245 10.86 -34.32 38.57
C GLU A 245 10.36 -34.53 37.14
N ALA A 246 9.06 -34.76 36.98
CA ALA A 246 8.40 -34.86 35.68
C ALA A 246 8.40 -33.53 34.94
N LEU A 247 8.24 -32.40 35.68
CA LEU A 247 8.28 -31.06 35.10
C LEU A 247 9.65 -30.67 34.59
N MET A 248 10.72 -31.19 35.18
CA MET A 248 12.08 -30.91 34.74
C MET A 248 12.54 -31.78 33.53
N LYS A 249 11.86 -32.91 33.30
CA LYS A 249 12.09 -33.76 32.12
C LYS A 249 11.09 -33.41 31.01
N ASN A 250 11.57 -33.17 29.78
CA ASN A 250 10.73 -32.94 28.59
C ASN A 250 9.84 -31.69 28.58
N HIS A 251 10.40 -30.49 28.84
CA HIS A 251 9.66 -29.21 28.82
C HIS A 251 8.83 -29.00 27.55
N TRP A 252 9.36 -29.32 26.37
CA TRP A 252 8.67 -29.13 25.09
C TRP A 252 7.42 -29.98 24.95
N ARG A 253 7.46 -31.24 25.39
CA ARG A 253 6.31 -32.16 25.28
C ARG A 253 5.12 -31.74 26.17
N GLN A 254 5.40 -31.02 27.23
CA GLN A 254 4.37 -30.50 28.13
C GLN A 254 3.70 -29.25 27.58
N LEU A 255 4.42 -28.46 26.76
CA LEU A 255 3.93 -27.22 26.17
C LEU A 255 3.29 -27.41 24.80
N ILE A 256 3.62 -28.48 24.07
CA ILE A 256 2.98 -28.83 22.80
C ILE A 256 1.61 -29.48 23.10
N LYS A 257 0.68 -28.66 23.57
CA LYS A 257 -0.69 -29.05 23.88
C LYS A 257 -1.66 -28.17 23.10
N THR A 258 -2.86 -28.72 22.84
CA THR A 258 -3.86 -28.09 21.96
C THR A 258 -4.23 -26.67 22.42
N ASP A 259 -4.40 -26.46 23.73
CA ASP A 259 -4.75 -25.14 24.28
C ASP A 259 -3.65 -24.09 24.06
N ILE A 260 -2.38 -24.45 24.18
CA ILE A 260 -1.24 -23.56 23.93
C ILE A 260 -1.08 -23.31 22.42
N ILE A 261 -1.03 -24.39 21.62
CA ILE A 261 -0.78 -24.26 20.18
C ILE A 261 -1.95 -23.56 19.46
N VAL A 262 -3.19 -23.97 19.71
CA VAL A 262 -4.36 -23.37 19.05
C VAL A 262 -4.55 -21.92 19.48
N SER A 263 -4.34 -21.59 20.75
CA SER A 263 -4.43 -20.21 21.22
C SER A 263 -3.34 -19.32 20.61
N ALA A 264 -2.09 -19.81 20.53
CA ALA A 264 -0.99 -19.11 19.88
C ALA A 264 -1.22 -18.93 18.38
N LEU A 265 -1.74 -19.95 17.70
CA LEU A 265 -2.11 -19.88 16.28
C LEU A 265 -3.26 -18.89 16.06
N ALA A 266 -4.31 -18.96 16.88
CA ALA A 266 -5.49 -18.11 16.73
C ALA A 266 -5.17 -16.62 16.88
N VAL A 267 -4.39 -16.23 17.91
CA VAL A 267 -3.96 -14.84 18.04
C VAL A 267 -3.03 -14.43 16.90
N SER A 268 -2.16 -15.32 16.42
CA SER A 268 -1.25 -15.02 15.31
C SER A 268 -2.00 -14.75 14.02
N ILE A 269 -3.09 -15.49 13.75
CA ILE A 269 -3.96 -15.24 12.60
C ILE A 269 -4.79 -13.97 12.82
N MET A 270 -5.29 -13.70 14.02
CA MET A 270 -5.96 -12.43 14.35
C MET A 270 -5.04 -11.23 14.08
N LEU A 271 -3.75 -11.33 14.39
CA LEU A 271 -2.77 -10.27 14.19
C LEU A 271 -2.37 -10.05 12.72
N LEU A 272 -2.85 -10.86 11.77
CA LEU A 272 -2.60 -10.61 10.34
C LEU A 272 -3.08 -9.23 9.90
N ILE A 273 -4.20 -8.74 10.46
CA ILE A 273 -4.67 -7.37 10.19
C ILE A 273 -3.67 -6.31 10.66
N TYR A 274 -3.04 -6.51 11.84
CA TYR A 274 -1.99 -5.65 12.36
C TYR A 274 -0.80 -5.58 11.39
N TYR A 275 -0.27 -6.73 10.96
CA TYR A 275 0.87 -6.79 10.05
C TYR A 275 0.55 -6.27 8.65
N ALA A 276 -0.68 -6.47 8.18
CA ALA A 276 -1.15 -5.88 6.92
C ALA A 276 -1.18 -4.35 6.99
N LEU A 277 -1.60 -3.77 8.11
CA LEU A 277 -1.61 -2.33 8.29
C LEU A 277 -0.19 -1.77 8.48
N VAL A 278 0.67 -2.41 9.25
CA VAL A 278 2.08 -1.99 9.40
C VAL A 278 2.81 -1.96 8.06
N GLY A 279 2.65 -3.01 7.25
CA GLY A 279 3.40 -3.14 5.99
C GLY A 279 2.78 -2.42 4.80
N PHE A 280 1.45 -2.28 4.77
CA PHE A 280 0.74 -1.95 3.52
C PHE A 280 -0.36 -0.89 3.68
N LEU A 281 -0.58 -0.30 4.86
CA LEU A 281 -1.61 0.75 5.04
C LEU A 281 -1.42 1.90 4.05
N VAL A 282 -0.18 2.36 3.89
CA VAL A 282 0.16 3.47 2.99
C VAL A 282 -0.14 3.09 1.54
N ILE A 283 0.29 1.90 1.09
CA ILE A 283 0.00 1.41 -0.26
C ILE A 283 -1.52 1.29 -0.48
N PHE A 284 -2.23 0.71 0.49
CA PHE A 284 -3.68 0.57 0.43
C PHE A 284 -4.38 1.93 0.34
N ALA A 285 -4.06 2.86 1.26
CA ALA A 285 -4.72 4.17 1.34
C ALA A 285 -4.47 5.02 0.08
N THR A 286 -3.26 4.99 -0.47
CA THR A 286 -2.92 5.73 -1.69
C THR A 286 -3.53 5.10 -2.94
N THR A 287 -3.59 3.77 -3.05
CA THR A 287 -4.05 3.08 -4.28
C THR A 287 -5.55 2.82 -4.31
N VAL A 288 -6.22 2.69 -3.16
CA VAL A 288 -7.66 2.38 -3.08
C VAL A 288 -8.49 3.63 -2.78
N PHE A 289 -8.06 4.46 -1.83
CA PHE A 289 -8.78 5.68 -1.46
C PHE A 289 -8.29 6.93 -2.18
N GLY A 290 -7.14 6.88 -2.85
CA GLY A 290 -6.53 8.02 -3.52
C GLY A 290 -5.95 9.06 -2.57
N PHE A 291 -5.68 8.70 -1.31
CA PHE A 291 -5.09 9.60 -0.33
C PHE A 291 -3.63 9.92 -0.70
N THR A 292 -3.21 11.10 -0.36
CA THR A 292 -1.80 11.51 -0.44
C THR A 292 -0.94 10.68 0.51
N LEU A 293 0.36 10.63 0.28
CA LEU A 293 1.29 9.91 1.16
C LEU A 293 1.27 10.47 2.60
N ASN A 294 1.12 11.79 2.73
CA ASN A 294 0.99 12.45 4.04
C ASN A 294 -0.32 12.02 4.74
N GLU A 295 -1.47 12.06 4.06
CA GLU A 295 -2.74 11.60 4.62
C GLU A 295 -2.69 10.12 5.01
N ALA A 296 -2.05 9.27 4.22
CA ALA A 296 -1.90 7.85 4.53
C ALA A 296 -1.08 7.63 5.83
N ASN A 297 -0.02 8.42 6.06
CA ASN A 297 0.73 8.39 7.30
C ASN A 297 -0.07 8.96 8.49
N ASN A 298 -0.86 10.01 8.26
CA ASN A 298 -1.78 10.54 9.27
C ASN A 298 -2.84 9.49 9.70
N LEU A 299 -3.33 8.64 8.78
CA LEU A 299 -4.16 7.49 9.18
C LEU A 299 -3.41 6.57 10.14
N GLY A 300 -2.15 6.25 9.84
CA GLY A 300 -1.28 5.45 10.70
C GLY A 300 -1.13 6.07 12.10
N TYR A 301 -0.95 7.38 12.18
CA TYR A 301 -0.87 8.09 13.48
C TYR A 301 -2.10 7.81 14.36
N TRP A 302 -3.32 7.99 13.85
CA TRP A 302 -4.54 7.71 14.60
C TRP A 302 -4.67 6.24 14.98
N CYS A 303 -4.37 5.34 14.04
CA CYS A 303 -4.39 3.90 14.28
C CYS A 303 -3.51 3.49 15.47
N TRP A 304 -2.24 3.88 15.43
CA TRP A 304 -1.26 3.43 16.43
C TRP A 304 -1.40 4.16 17.76
N ALA A 305 -1.84 5.43 17.76
CA ALA A 305 -2.12 6.18 19.01
C ALA A 305 -3.26 5.51 19.80
N PHE A 306 -4.35 5.15 19.13
CA PHE A 306 -5.48 4.46 19.77
C PHE A 306 -5.11 3.05 20.21
N ASN A 307 -4.31 2.33 19.43
CA ASN A 307 -3.82 1.01 19.81
C ASN A 307 -2.90 1.07 21.03
N ALA A 308 -1.94 2.00 21.07
CA ALA A 308 -1.06 2.21 22.22
C ALA A 308 -1.85 2.56 23.49
N GLY A 309 -2.82 3.47 23.37
CA GLY A 309 -3.73 3.81 24.48
C GLY A 309 -4.51 2.60 25.00
N ALA A 310 -5.03 1.77 24.09
CA ALA A 310 -5.76 0.56 24.44
C ALA A 310 -4.89 -0.46 25.18
N VAL A 311 -3.69 -0.73 24.67
CA VAL A 311 -2.74 -1.69 25.27
C VAL A 311 -2.40 -1.30 26.71
N ILE A 312 -2.12 -0.01 26.96
CA ILE A 312 -1.80 0.49 28.30
C ILE A 312 -3.03 0.46 29.20
N MET A 313 -4.14 1.04 28.75
CA MET A 313 -5.36 1.17 29.56
C MET A 313 -5.94 -0.19 29.93
N VAL A 314 -6.06 -1.09 28.95
CA VAL A 314 -6.68 -2.41 29.17
C VAL A 314 -5.75 -3.34 29.94
N GLY A 315 -4.42 -3.21 29.76
CA GLY A 315 -3.45 -3.89 30.60
C GLY A 315 -3.71 -3.61 32.08
N MET A 316 -3.74 -2.33 32.47
CA MET A 316 -4.01 -1.91 33.85
C MET A 316 -5.42 -2.31 34.33
N LEU A 317 -6.44 -2.13 33.47
CA LEU A 317 -7.82 -2.42 33.88
C LEU A 317 -8.05 -3.93 34.07
N SER A 318 -7.53 -4.76 33.16
CA SER A 318 -7.69 -6.21 33.25
C SER A 318 -6.93 -6.79 34.47
N ASP A 319 -5.79 -6.20 34.85
CA ASP A 319 -5.05 -6.55 36.07
C ASP A 319 -5.85 -6.15 37.32
N ARG A 320 -6.43 -4.95 37.33
CA ARG A 320 -7.24 -4.47 38.47
C ARG A 320 -8.50 -5.32 38.70
N VAL A 321 -9.14 -5.73 37.59
CA VAL A 321 -10.40 -6.54 37.66
C VAL A 321 -10.10 -8.04 37.75
N ARG A 322 -8.84 -8.47 37.55
CA ARG A 322 -8.35 -9.86 37.65
C ARG A 322 -9.02 -10.84 36.66
N VAL A 323 -9.62 -10.35 35.59
CA VAL A 323 -10.18 -11.19 34.50
C VAL A 323 -9.64 -10.79 33.17
N ARG A 324 -9.50 -11.79 32.26
CA ARG A 324 -8.93 -11.60 30.93
C ARG A 324 -9.95 -11.82 29.81
N LYS A 325 -10.72 -12.91 29.93
CA LYS A 325 -11.63 -13.39 28.87
C LYS A 325 -12.68 -12.38 28.41
N PRO A 326 -13.37 -11.65 29.32
CA PRO A 326 -14.37 -10.66 28.89
C PRO A 326 -13.78 -9.57 28.00
N PHE A 327 -12.57 -9.08 28.31
CA PHE A 327 -11.88 -8.09 27.51
C PHE A 327 -11.51 -8.63 26.13
N MET A 328 -11.02 -9.89 26.05
CA MET A 328 -10.73 -10.54 24.76
C MET A 328 -11.96 -10.65 23.88
N VAL A 329 -13.13 -11.00 24.46
CA VAL A 329 -14.38 -11.09 23.71
C VAL A 329 -14.84 -9.73 23.23
N VAL A 330 -14.88 -8.73 24.10
CA VAL A 330 -15.27 -7.34 23.73
C VAL A 330 -14.33 -6.80 22.65
N GLY A 331 -13.02 -6.97 22.84
CA GLY A 331 -12.03 -6.54 21.87
C GLY A 331 -12.17 -7.26 20.52
N GLY A 332 -12.31 -8.58 20.52
CA GLY A 332 -12.48 -9.35 19.29
C GLY A 332 -13.77 -9.00 18.53
N ILE A 333 -14.90 -8.87 19.22
CA ILE A 333 -16.17 -8.47 18.60
C ILE A 333 -16.08 -7.03 18.07
N GLY A 334 -15.55 -6.09 18.86
CA GLY A 334 -15.39 -4.71 18.43
C GLY A 334 -14.48 -4.59 17.21
N ALA A 335 -13.34 -5.28 17.18
CA ALA A 335 -12.45 -5.32 16.03
C ALA A 335 -13.13 -5.92 14.80
N ALA A 336 -13.92 -7.00 14.95
CA ALA A 336 -14.66 -7.64 13.86
C ALA A 336 -15.71 -6.68 13.26
N VAL A 337 -16.50 -6.00 14.10
CA VAL A 337 -17.51 -5.03 13.65
C VAL A 337 -16.85 -3.88 12.89
N MET A 338 -15.79 -3.30 13.44
CA MET A 338 -15.08 -2.18 12.79
C MET A 338 -14.40 -2.61 11.49
N LEU A 339 -13.90 -3.85 11.41
CA LEU A 339 -13.35 -4.39 10.16
C LEU A 339 -14.44 -4.53 9.08
N VAL A 340 -15.65 -4.96 9.44
CA VAL A 340 -16.78 -4.99 8.50
C VAL A 340 -17.14 -3.60 8.02
N LEU A 341 -17.20 -2.61 8.93
CA LEU A 341 -17.44 -1.20 8.54
C LEU A 341 -16.35 -0.68 7.59
N PHE A 342 -15.09 -1.02 7.84
CA PHE A 342 -13.98 -0.70 6.95
C PHE A 342 -14.14 -1.32 5.56
N LEU A 343 -14.55 -2.60 5.49
CA LEU A 343 -14.82 -3.29 4.24
C LEU A 343 -15.96 -2.65 3.43
N LEU A 344 -16.97 -2.11 4.10
CA LEU A 344 -18.07 -1.40 3.44
C LEU A 344 -17.61 -0.09 2.79
N GLN A 345 -16.57 0.56 3.33
CA GLN A 345 -15.98 1.77 2.75
C GLN A 345 -14.99 1.48 1.61
N SER A 346 -14.48 0.25 1.50
CA SER A 346 -13.46 -0.14 0.51
C SER A 346 -14.06 -0.68 -0.80
N LYS A 347 -15.13 -0.04 -1.30
CA LYS A 347 -15.78 -0.41 -2.59
C LYS A 347 -15.10 0.29 -3.76
N VAL A 348 -15.25 -0.27 -4.96
CA VAL A 348 -14.80 0.36 -6.20
C VAL A 348 -15.52 1.70 -6.38
N GLY A 349 -14.77 2.77 -6.65
CA GLY A 349 -15.33 4.11 -6.82
C GLY A 349 -15.80 4.79 -5.53
N ALA A 350 -15.55 4.21 -4.36
CA ALA A 350 -15.83 4.88 -3.09
C ALA A 350 -14.73 5.92 -2.80
N HIS A 351 -15.16 7.14 -2.46
CA HIS A 351 -14.26 8.21 -2.01
C HIS A 351 -14.64 8.60 -0.57
N PRO A 352 -14.34 7.72 0.41
CA PRO A 352 -14.70 8.01 1.80
C PRO A 352 -13.90 9.20 2.31
N SER A 353 -14.49 9.97 3.24
CA SER A 353 -13.76 11.05 3.88
C SER A 353 -12.61 10.51 4.74
N PHE A 354 -11.52 11.27 4.82
CA PHE A 354 -10.37 10.94 5.69
C PHE A 354 -10.82 10.67 7.13
N GLY A 355 -11.67 11.55 7.70
CA GLY A 355 -12.15 11.41 9.07
C GLY A 355 -12.93 10.12 9.32
N THR A 356 -13.75 9.67 8.36
CA THR A 356 -14.48 8.41 8.46
C THR A 356 -13.52 7.22 8.53
N ILE A 357 -12.54 7.15 7.64
CA ILE A 357 -11.56 6.05 7.62
C ILE A 357 -10.67 6.10 8.86
N ALA A 358 -10.19 7.28 9.26
CA ALA A 358 -9.38 7.45 10.47
C ALA A 358 -10.13 6.98 11.72
N ALA A 359 -11.41 7.34 11.88
CA ALA A 359 -12.21 6.90 13.00
C ALA A 359 -12.42 5.37 13.02
N ILE A 360 -12.78 4.78 11.87
CA ILE A 360 -13.00 3.34 11.76
C ILE A 360 -11.73 2.57 12.11
N LEU A 361 -10.60 2.93 11.51
CA LEU A 361 -9.33 2.26 11.74
C LEU A 361 -8.80 2.47 13.15
N ALA A 362 -8.89 3.69 13.70
CA ALA A 362 -8.46 3.99 15.07
C ALA A 362 -9.25 3.16 16.10
N ILE A 363 -10.57 3.10 15.97
CA ILE A 363 -11.44 2.31 16.85
C ILE A 363 -11.19 0.81 16.65
N MET A 364 -10.95 0.35 15.42
CA MET A 364 -10.59 -1.04 15.12
C MET A 364 -9.30 -1.44 15.84
N LEU A 365 -8.26 -0.61 15.72
CA LEU A 365 -6.96 -0.87 16.37
C LEU A 365 -7.05 -0.76 17.90
N PHE A 366 -7.91 0.13 18.43
CA PHE A 366 -8.23 0.17 19.85
C PHE A 366 -8.78 -1.18 20.31
N PHE A 367 -9.81 -1.72 19.66
CA PHE A 367 -10.39 -3.00 20.02
C PHE A 367 -9.42 -4.17 19.81
N LEU A 368 -8.54 -4.10 18.83
CA LEU A 368 -7.48 -5.09 18.63
C LEU A 368 -6.52 -5.11 19.84
N GLY A 369 -6.14 -3.94 20.37
CA GLY A 369 -5.36 -3.80 21.62
C GLY A 369 -6.10 -4.35 22.84
N VAL A 370 -7.42 -4.08 22.91
CA VAL A 370 -8.31 -4.64 23.97
C VAL A 370 -8.34 -6.16 23.95
N ALA A 371 -8.27 -6.79 22.77
CA ALA A 371 -8.24 -8.25 22.62
C ALA A 371 -6.85 -8.83 22.94
N TYR A 372 -5.80 -8.21 22.39
CA TYR A 372 -4.44 -8.75 22.40
C TYR A 372 -3.77 -8.72 23.78
N THR A 373 -3.86 -7.61 24.49
CA THR A 373 -3.15 -7.42 25.78
C THR A 373 -3.60 -8.42 26.85
N PRO A 374 -4.91 -8.63 27.11
CA PRO A 374 -5.37 -9.66 28.03
C PRO A 374 -5.07 -11.08 27.56
N TRP A 375 -5.03 -11.29 26.23
CA TRP A 375 -4.62 -12.59 25.69
C TRP A 375 -3.18 -12.93 26.09
N MET A 376 -2.24 -12.00 25.97
CA MET A 376 -0.85 -12.23 26.31
C MET A 376 -0.70 -12.64 27.80
N ALA A 377 -1.43 -11.98 28.71
CA ALA A 377 -1.46 -12.34 30.11
C ALA A 377 -2.07 -13.73 30.33
N SER A 378 -3.25 -14.00 29.76
CA SER A 378 -3.93 -15.29 29.87
C SER A 378 -3.15 -16.46 29.27
N PHE A 379 -2.42 -16.20 28.18
CA PHE A 379 -1.53 -17.19 27.56
C PHE A 379 -0.38 -17.56 28.50
N THR A 380 0.28 -16.59 29.10
CA THR A 380 1.37 -16.84 30.07
C THR A 380 0.83 -17.53 31.32
N GLU A 381 -0.33 -17.15 31.85
CA GLU A 381 -1.03 -17.83 32.94
C GLU A 381 -1.38 -19.29 32.60
N THR A 382 -1.78 -19.56 31.36
CA THR A 382 -2.09 -20.92 30.88
C THR A 382 -0.83 -21.79 30.82
N VAL A 383 0.30 -21.24 30.35
CA VAL A 383 1.61 -21.92 30.35
C VAL A 383 2.09 -22.19 31.76
N GLU A 384 2.02 -21.18 32.65
CA GLU A 384 2.43 -21.25 34.05
C GLU A 384 1.66 -22.32 34.84
N HIS A 385 0.37 -22.44 34.60
CA HIS A 385 -0.45 -23.47 35.24
C HIS A 385 0.03 -24.88 34.92
N ARG A 386 0.59 -25.09 33.71
CA ARG A 386 1.14 -26.39 33.31
C ARG A 386 2.57 -26.62 33.81
N ASN A 387 3.39 -25.60 33.68
CA ASN A 387 4.78 -25.62 34.11
C ASN A 387 5.27 -24.20 34.40
N PRO A 388 5.32 -23.78 35.66
CA PRO A 388 5.78 -22.46 36.07
C PRO A 388 7.19 -22.12 35.59
N ALA A 389 8.07 -23.11 35.44
CA ALA A 389 9.44 -22.92 34.97
C ALA A 389 9.55 -22.74 33.45
N ALA A 390 8.47 -22.99 32.69
CA ALA A 390 8.51 -23.07 31.22
C ALA A 390 7.85 -21.86 30.51
N ILE A 391 7.58 -20.75 31.20
CA ILE A 391 6.91 -19.56 30.61
C ILE A 391 7.69 -19.02 29.41
N ALA A 392 9.02 -18.93 29.51
CA ALA A 392 9.87 -18.47 28.42
C ALA A 392 9.79 -19.40 27.20
N ALA A 393 9.71 -20.72 27.40
CA ALA A 393 9.53 -21.68 26.33
C ALA A 393 8.14 -21.56 25.66
N GLY A 394 7.09 -21.31 26.45
CA GLY A 394 5.76 -21.03 25.93
C GLY A 394 5.71 -19.79 25.02
N LEU A 395 6.34 -18.69 25.45
CA LEU A 395 6.49 -17.48 24.66
C LEU A 395 7.33 -17.70 23.39
N ALA A 396 8.35 -18.55 23.46
CA ALA A 396 9.15 -18.93 22.30
C ALA A 396 8.31 -19.71 21.26
N ILE A 397 7.45 -20.64 21.71
CA ILE A 397 6.49 -21.34 20.84
C ILE A 397 5.58 -20.36 20.10
N TRP A 398 4.97 -19.43 20.83
CA TRP A 398 4.16 -18.39 20.21
C TRP A 398 4.98 -17.53 19.25
N GLY A 399 6.17 -17.09 19.64
CA GLY A 399 7.06 -16.30 18.80
C GLY A 399 7.43 -16.99 17.47
N TRP A 400 7.56 -18.31 17.47
CA TRP A 400 7.75 -19.10 16.25
C TRP A 400 6.47 -19.18 15.41
N ILE A 401 5.34 -19.49 16.04
CA ILE A 401 4.05 -19.62 15.35
C ILE A 401 3.70 -18.30 14.64
N ILE A 402 3.83 -17.15 15.32
CA ILE A 402 3.49 -15.87 14.70
C ILE A 402 4.40 -15.54 13.51
N ARG A 403 5.69 -15.82 13.60
CA ARG A 403 6.62 -15.61 12.47
C ARG A 403 6.29 -16.47 11.28
N ILE A 404 5.95 -17.75 11.49
CA ILE A 404 5.50 -18.65 10.42
C ILE A 404 4.21 -18.13 9.81
N VAL A 405 3.21 -17.75 10.62
CA VAL A 405 1.92 -17.24 10.15
C VAL A 405 2.12 -15.96 9.34
N VAL A 406 2.93 -15.02 9.82
CA VAL A 406 3.25 -13.77 9.08
C VAL A 406 3.99 -14.07 7.78
N CYS A 407 4.99 -14.95 7.80
CA CYS A 407 5.73 -15.35 6.62
C CYS A 407 4.81 -15.97 5.55
N VAL A 408 3.99 -16.94 5.94
CA VAL A 408 3.00 -17.57 5.05
C VAL A 408 2.02 -16.54 4.51
N SER A 409 1.54 -15.63 5.36
CA SER A 409 0.61 -14.57 4.93
C SER A 409 1.23 -13.67 3.87
N PHE A 410 2.49 -13.29 4.03
CA PHE A 410 3.21 -12.46 3.06
C PHE A 410 3.48 -13.19 1.73
N PHE A 411 3.62 -14.52 1.74
CA PHE A 411 3.63 -15.29 0.49
C PHE A 411 2.25 -15.36 -0.18
N LEU A 412 1.16 -15.34 0.60
CA LEU A 412 -0.20 -15.38 0.08
C LEU A 412 -0.71 -14.01 -0.42
N ILE A 413 -0.27 -12.90 0.19
CA ILE A 413 -0.70 -11.54 -0.20
C ILE A 413 -0.56 -11.29 -1.70
N PRO A 414 0.59 -11.52 -2.38
CA PRO A 414 0.72 -11.26 -3.82
C PRO A 414 -0.16 -12.17 -4.69
N VAL A 415 -0.56 -13.33 -4.18
CA VAL A 415 -1.50 -14.23 -4.89
C VAL A 415 -2.91 -13.64 -4.88
N VAL A 416 -3.33 -13.10 -3.75
CA VAL A 416 -4.65 -12.47 -3.57
C VAL A 416 -4.67 -11.06 -4.16
N ILE A 417 -3.59 -10.28 -3.95
CA ILE A 417 -3.49 -8.86 -4.30
C ILE A 417 -2.39 -8.69 -5.33
N ASN A 418 -2.74 -8.80 -6.62
CA ASN A 418 -1.80 -8.72 -7.74
C ASN A 418 -1.96 -7.46 -8.61
N ALA A 419 -3.03 -6.68 -8.42
CA ALA A 419 -3.35 -5.50 -9.23
C ALA A 419 -2.76 -4.18 -8.70
N VAL A 420 -1.85 -4.20 -7.72
CA VAL A 420 -1.34 -2.99 -7.06
C VAL A 420 -0.19 -2.34 -7.83
N THR A 421 0.65 -3.12 -8.51
CA THR A 421 1.87 -2.60 -9.16
C THR A 421 1.61 -1.46 -10.15
N PRO A 422 0.66 -1.55 -11.11
CA PRO A 422 0.38 -0.44 -12.02
C PRO A 422 -0.09 0.83 -11.30
N LEU A 423 -0.87 0.67 -10.20
CA LEU A 423 -1.38 1.79 -9.43
C LEU A 423 -0.26 2.55 -8.71
N VAL A 424 0.69 1.84 -8.09
CA VAL A 424 1.83 2.45 -7.41
C VAL A 424 2.80 3.08 -8.42
N SER A 425 3.09 2.39 -9.53
CA SER A 425 4.11 2.82 -10.49
C SER A 425 3.65 3.98 -11.37
N TYR A 426 2.38 3.99 -11.77
CA TYR A 426 1.87 4.90 -12.81
C TYR A 426 0.60 5.64 -12.40
N GLY A 427 -0.11 5.19 -11.35
CA GLY A 427 -1.44 5.70 -10.99
C GLY A 427 -1.47 7.20 -10.72
N SER A 428 -0.51 7.72 -9.96
CA SER A 428 -0.41 9.15 -9.65
C SER A 428 -0.20 10.00 -10.91
N GLN A 429 0.70 9.58 -11.81
CA GLN A 429 0.96 10.32 -13.06
C GLN A 429 -0.23 10.25 -14.01
N VAL A 430 -0.84 9.06 -14.18
CA VAL A 430 -2.06 8.89 -14.99
C VAL A 430 -3.20 9.79 -14.45
N ALA A 431 -3.39 9.86 -13.13
CA ALA A 431 -4.41 10.72 -12.54
C ALA A 431 -4.13 12.21 -12.77
N THR A 432 -2.87 12.63 -12.62
CA THR A 432 -2.44 14.02 -12.87
C THR A 432 -2.62 14.39 -14.33
N ASP A 433 -2.16 13.55 -15.26
CA ASP A 433 -2.27 13.80 -16.69
C ASP A 433 -3.74 13.82 -17.15
N ALA A 434 -4.57 12.93 -16.60
CA ALA A 434 -6.01 12.92 -16.84
C ALA A 434 -6.72 14.19 -16.36
N ALA A 435 -6.30 14.75 -15.22
CA ALA A 435 -6.85 15.98 -14.68
C ALA A 435 -6.41 17.22 -15.48
N VAL A 436 -5.15 17.26 -15.92
CA VAL A 436 -4.59 18.37 -16.72
C VAL A 436 -5.10 18.33 -18.15
N TYR A 437 -5.31 17.13 -18.70
CA TYR A 437 -5.72 16.92 -20.10
C TYR A 437 -7.02 16.08 -20.17
N PRO A 438 -8.21 16.63 -19.83
CA PRO A 438 -9.47 15.89 -19.84
C PRO A 438 -9.77 15.20 -21.20
N SER A 439 -9.34 15.83 -22.31
CA SER A 439 -9.48 15.26 -23.65
C SER A 439 -8.82 13.90 -23.83
N LEU A 440 -7.79 13.54 -23.02
CA LEU A 440 -7.20 12.20 -23.01
C LEU A 440 -8.17 11.15 -22.45
N VAL A 441 -8.93 11.51 -21.42
CA VAL A 441 -9.94 10.62 -20.83
C VAL A 441 -11.06 10.37 -21.82
N TRP A 442 -11.51 11.47 -22.48
CA TRP A 442 -12.49 11.39 -23.55
C TRP A 442 -12.00 10.50 -24.70
N ALA A 443 -10.75 10.68 -25.15
CA ALA A 443 -10.13 9.87 -26.21
C ALA A 443 -10.07 8.38 -25.85
N GLY A 444 -9.80 8.05 -24.60
CA GLY A 444 -9.78 6.66 -24.10
C GLY A 444 -11.12 5.94 -24.27
N SER A 445 -12.23 6.66 -24.12
CA SER A 445 -13.59 6.12 -24.33
C SER A 445 -14.10 6.24 -25.77
N HIS A 446 -13.45 7.08 -26.60
CA HIS A 446 -13.85 7.38 -28.00
C HIS A 446 -12.73 7.03 -28.99
N GLY A 447 -11.96 5.99 -28.72
CA GLY A 447 -10.77 5.63 -29.51
C GLY A 447 -11.05 5.45 -31.01
N LYS A 448 -12.25 4.97 -31.39
CA LYS A 448 -12.66 4.86 -32.80
C LYS A 448 -12.76 6.25 -33.46
N ILE A 449 -13.41 7.21 -32.81
CA ILE A 449 -13.57 8.57 -33.34
C ILE A 449 -12.20 9.24 -33.50
N VAL A 450 -11.29 9.05 -32.52
CA VAL A 450 -9.92 9.58 -32.59
C VAL A 450 -9.14 8.96 -33.74
N ALA A 451 -9.23 7.63 -33.92
CA ALA A 451 -8.59 6.92 -35.03
C ALA A 451 -9.14 7.37 -36.39
N ASP A 452 -10.45 7.48 -36.53
CA ASP A 452 -11.13 7.95 -37.74
C ASP A 452 -10.76 9.42 -38.04
N ALA A 453 -10.72 10.30 -37.02
CA ALA A 453 -10.29 11.69 -37.17
C ALA A 453 -8.83 11.81 -37.60
N GLN A 454 -7.95 10.90 -37.14
CA GLN A 454 -6.55 10.85 -37.63
C GLN A 454 -6.43 10.31 -39.07
N LEU A 455 -7.14 9.23 -39.36
CA LEU A 455 -7.13 8.61 -40.69
C LEU A 455 -7.61 9.58 -41.79
N TYR A 456 -8.66 10.34 -41.48
CA TYR A 456 -9.27 11.29 -42.40
C TYR A 456 -8.92 12.75 -42.06
N ALA A 457 -7.78 12.99 -41.41
CA ALA A 457 -7.41 14.31 -40.91
C ALA A 457 -7.42 15.40 -42.01
N ALA A 458 -6.82 15.13 -43.19
CA ALA A 458 -6.73 16.11 -44.25
C ALA A 458 -8.11 16.52 -44.82
N PRO A 459 -9.00 15.61 -45.23
CA PRO A 459 -10.33 16.01 -45.70
C PRO A 459 -11.22 16.63 -44.62
N LEU A 460 -11.12 16.17 -43.35
CA LEU A 460 -11.88 16.75 -42.26
C LEU A 460 -11.40 18.17 -41.90
N THR A 461 -10.09 18.40 -41.90
CA THR A 461 -9.50 19.74 -41.70
C THR A 461 -9.93 20.70 -42.81
N PHE A 462 -9.93 20.23 -44.07
CA PHE A 462 -10.43 20.99 -45.19
C PHE A 462 -11.91 21.37 -45.01
N ALA A 463 -12.75 20.40 -44.62
CA ALA A 463 -14.17 20.63 -44.42
C ALA A 463 -14.44 21.66 -43.29
N ALA A 464 -13.64 21.63 -42.23
CA ALA A 464 -13.74 22.60 -41.10
C ALA A 464 -13.26 24.00 -41.51
N ALA A 465 -12.24 24.09 -42.36
CA ALA A 465 -11.68 25.36 -42.83
C ALA A 465 -12.55 26.04 -43.92
N HIS A 466 -13.30 25.26 -44.67
CA HIS A 466 -14.07 25.71 -45.84
C HIS A 466 -15.53 25.20 -45.81
N PRO A 467 -16.28 25.48 -44.74
CA PRO A 467 -17.65 24.98 -44.57
C PRO A 467 -18.59 25.52 -45.68
N ASP A 468 -18.34 26.75 -46.15
CA ASP A 468 -19.03 27.39 -47.26
C ASP A 468 -18.85 26.62 -48.58
N ILE A 469 -17.63 26.21 -48.91
CA ILE A 469 -17.32 25.42 -50.11
C ILE A 469 -17.95 24.04 -50.05
N VAL A 470 -17.92 23.41 -48.89
CA VAL A 470 -18.55 22.09 -48.66
C VAL A 470 -20.08 22.21 -48.82
N ALA A 471 -20.71 23.22 -48.23
CA ALA A 471 -22.15 23.47 -48.38
C ALA A 471 -22.54 23.74 -49.81
N LEU A 472 -21.74 24.54 -50.53
CA LEU A 472 -21.93 24.85 -51.95
C LEU A 472 -21.82 23.58 -52.80
N ALA A 473 -20.78 22.75 -52.55
CA ALA A 473 -20.59 21.49 -53.26
C ALA A 473 -21.71 20.48 -53.01
N GLN A 474 -22.27 20.44 -51.82
CA GLN A 474 -23.44 19.61 -51.46
C GLN A 474 -24.70 20.10 -52.17
N LYS A 475 -24.99 21.42 -52.12
CA LYS A 475 -26.11 22.05 -52.77
C LYS A 475 -26.09 21.76 -54.26
N ASP A 476 -24.93 21.90 -54.91
CA ASP A 476 -24.80 21.80 -56.36
C ASP A 476 -24.27 20.44 -56.82
N SER A 477 -24.33 19.43 -55.98
CA SER A 477 -23.78 18.08 -56.25
C SER A 477 -24.23 17.46 -57.56
N THR A 478 -25.53 17.59 -57.89
CA THR A 478 -26.09 17.15 -59.17
C THR A 478 -25.50 17.92 -60.36
N GLN A 479 -25.28 19.22 -60.18
CA GLN A 479 -24.73 20.08 -61.24
C GLN A 479 -23.23 19.85 -61.40
N ILE A 480 -22.49 19.55 -60.36
CA ILE A 480 -21.09 19.13 -60.39
C ILE A 480 -20.95 17.83 -61.21
N ALA A 481 -21.78 16.83 -60.92
CA ALA A 481 -21.81 15.58 -61.70
C ALA A 481 -22.16 15.82 -63.17
N ASN A 482 -23.13 16.67 -63.44
CA ASN A 482 -23.49 17.06 -64.78
C ASN A 482 -22.37 17.85 -65.49
N ALA A 483 -21.66 18.75 -64.79
CA ALA A 483 -20.53 19.47 -65.32
C ALA A 483 -19.38 18.55 -65.75
N GLN A 484 -19.11 17.52 -64.96
CA GLN A 484 -18.14 16.47 -65.30
C GLN A 484 -18.60 15.64 -66.53
N LYS A 485 -19.87 15.21 -66.51
CA LYS A 485 -20.46 14.38 -67.58
C LYS A 485 -20.51 15.09 -68.92
N PHE A 486 -20.83 16.39 -68.94
CA PHE A 486 -21.01 17.21 -70.11
C PHE A 486 -19.86 18.20 -70.30
N ALA A 487 -18.66 17.89 -69.81
CA ALA A 487 -17.49 18.78 -69.94
C ALA A 487 -17.14 19.17 -71.38
N PRO A 488 -17.17 18.27 -72.39
CA PRO A 488 -16.92 18.63 -73.79
C PRO A 488 -17.96 19.61 -74.35
N GLU A 489 -19.22 19.38 -74.06
CA GLU A 489 -20.35 20.21 -74.45
C GLU A 489 -20.29 21.61 -73.85
N LEU A 490 -20.01 21.67 -72.56
CA LEU A 490 -19.86 22.92 -71.77
C LEU A 490 -18.68 23.74 -72.29
N ALA A 491 -17.56 23.11 -72.64
CA ALA A 491 -16.40 23.78 -73.23
C ALA A 491 -16.74 24.43 -74.62
N VAL A 492 -17.55 23.77 -75.44
CA VAL A 492 -18.03 24.31 -76.72
C VAL A 492 -18.96 25.48 -76.50
N ILE A 493 -19.88 25.37 -75.53
CA ILE A 493 -20.81 26.46 -75.19
C ILE A 493 -20.06 27.68 -74.66
N GLN A 494 -19.13 27.50 -73.69
CA GLN A 494 -18.34 28.59 -73.15
C GLN A 494 -17.54 29.34 -74.15
N LYS A 495 -16.83 28.59 -75.07
CA LYS A 495 -16.03 29.18 -76.14
C LYS A 495 -16.85 29.96 -77.13
N ASN A 496 -18.13 29.64 -77.29
CA ASN A 496 -19.02 30.19 -78.29
C ASN A 496 -20.31 30.74 -77.66
N ALA A 497 -20.26 31.33 -76.48
CA ALA A 497 -21.41 31.70 -75.63
C ALA A 497 -22.40 32.59 -76.44
N ALA A 498 -21.93 33.60 -77.16
CA ALA A 498 -22.77 34.52 -77.94
C ALA A 498 -23.58 33.78 -79.02
N LEU A 499 -23.01 32.73 -79.59
CA LEU A 499 -23.67 31.94 -80.65
C LEU A 499 -24.79 31.06 -80.01
N PHE A 500 -24.53 30.45 -78.88
CA PHE A 500 -25.54 29.69 -78.16
C PHE A 500 -26.66 30.55 -77.54
N GLU A 501 -26.35 31.79 -77.12
CA GLU A 501 -27.36 32.75 -76.67
C GLU A 501 -28.27 33.18 -77.81
N GLN A 502 -27.72 33.37 -79.06
CA GLN A 502 -28.52 33.61 -80.21
C GLN A 502 -29.43 32.45 -80.57
N ALA A 503 -28.92 31.23 -80.46
CA ALA A 503 -29.70 30.00 -80.75
C ALA A 503 -30.81 29.79 -79.74
N ALA A 504 -30.56 30.12 -78.44
CA ALA A 504 -31.54 30.02 -77.35
C ALA A 504 -32.79 30.92 -77.57
N LYS A 505 -32.72 31.90 -78.38
CA LYS A 505 -33.88 32.77 -78.76
C LYS A 505 -34.89 32.06 -79.68
N PHE A 506 -34.54 30.92 -80.22
CA PHE A 506 -35.40 30.12 -81.11
C PHE A 506 -35.80 28.80 -80.41
N PRO A 507 -37.02 28.29 -80.65
CA PRO A 507 -37.34 26.91 -80.33
C PRO A 507 -36.38 25.95 -81.03
N THR A 508 -35.98 24.84 -80.42
CA THR A 508 -34.97 23.92 -80.87
C THR A 508 -35.22 23.40 -82.32
N ASN A 509 -36.49 23.30 -82.72
CA ASN A 509 -36.93 22.89 -84.05
C ASN A 509 -37.09 24.03 -85.07
N LYS A 510 -36.82 25.31 -84.71
CA LYS A 510 -36.96 26.49 -85.53
C LYS A 510 -35.67 27.32 -85.60
N ILE A 511 -34.52 26.74 -85.25
CA ILE A 511 -33.23 27.43 -85.38
C ILE A 511 -32.90 27.62 -86.85
N PRO A 512 -32.53 28.81 -87.36
CA PRO A 512 -32.19 29.08 -88.76
C PRO A 512 -31.06 28.19 -89.25
N PRO A 513 -31.11 27.64 -90.49
CA PRO A 513 -30.10 26.71 -91.00
C PRO A 513 -28.67 27.30 -91.00
N ALA A 514 -28.54 28.61 -91.29
CA ALA A 514 -27.24 29.31 -91.22
C ALA A 514 -26.66 29.30 -89.77
N LEU A 515 -27.49 29.43 -88.72
CA LEU A 515 -27.07 29.39 -87.36
C LEU A 515 -26.72 27.96 -86.90
N VAL A 516 -27.46 26.94 -87.42
CA VAL A 516 -27.13 25.54 -87.22
C VAL A 516 -25.76 25.19 -87.78
N ALA A 517 -25.46 25.69 -89.04
CA ALA A 517 -24.16 25.48 -89.67
C ALA A 517 -23.02 26.16 -88.87
N GLN A 518 -23.25 27.33 -88.26
CA GLN A 518 -22.26 27.98 -87.42
C GLN A 518 -22.07 27.23 -86.12
N LEU A 519 -23.15 26.74 -85.45
CA LEU A 519 -23.08 25.92 -84.30
C LEU A 519 -22.33 24.58 -84.54
N LEU A 520 -22.60 23.94 -85.69
CA LEU A 520 -21.91 22.74 -86.06
C LEU A 520 -20.41 22.97 -86.26
N LYS A 521 -20.01 24.05 -86.91
CA LYS A 521 -18.61 24.46 -87.04
C LYS A 521 -17.97 24.75 -85.69
N ALA A 522 -18.67 25.43 -84.78
CA ALA A 522 -18.24 25.73 -83.46
C ALA A 522 -18.05 24.45 -82.57
N ALA A 523 -18.87 23.42 -82.79
CA ALA A 523 -18.77 22.12 -82.16
C ALA A 523 -17.70 21.20 -82.79
N GLY A 524 -16.91 21.64 -83.75
CA GLY A 524 -15.83 20.85 -84.37
C GLY A 524 -16.16 20.29 -85.76
N GLY A 525 -17.37 20.48 -86.26
CA GLY A 525 -17.81 20.03 -87.60
C GLY A 525 -18.02 18.51 -87.72
N GLY A 526 -18.55 18.06 -88.87
CA GLY A 526 -18.72 16.64 -89.16
C GLY A 526 -19.56 15.84 -88.17
N ALA A 527 -19.30 14.56 -88.03
CA ALA A 527 -20.00 13.63 -87.15
C ALA A 527 -19.78 13.96 -85.67
N GLN A 528 -18.57 14.44 -85.31
CA GLN A 528 -18.24 14.82 -83.94
C GLN A 528 -19.06 16.04 -83.45
N GLY A 529 -19.15 17.06 -84.27
CA GLY A 529 -19.93 18.26 -83.97
C GLY A 529 -21.44 17.95 -83.83
N LEU A 530 -21.95 17.07 -84.77
CA LEU A 530 -23.35 16.61 -84.63
C LEU A 530 -23.60 15.84 -83.38
N GLY A 531 -22.67 14.98 -82.90
CA GLY A 531 -22.75 14.28 -81.62
C GLY A 531 -22.84 15.24 -80.44
N ILE A 532 -21.97 16.24 -80.35
CA ILE A 532 -21.99 17.26 -79.28
C ILE A 532 -23.32 18.05 -79.32
N LEU A 533 -23.77 18.53 -80.47
CA LEU A 533 -25.02 19.28 -80.56
C LEU A 533 -26.25 18.44 -80.24
N SER A 534 -26.27 17.15 -80.65
CA SER A 534 -27.36 16.24 -80.25
C SER A 534 -27.38 15.98 -78.75
N THR A 535 -26.22 15.83 -78.07
CA THR A 535 -26.09 15.68 -76.61
C THR A 535 -26.55 16.95 -75.89
N ILE A 536 -26.20 18.14 -76.42
CA ILE A 536 -26.67 19.42 -75.83
C ILE A 536 -28.21 19.51 -75.92
N ALA A 537 -28.78 19.17 -77.08
CA ALA A 537 -30.22 19.22 -77.30
C ALA A 537 -30.98 18.23 -76.43
N ALA A 538 -30.46 17.00 -76.32
CA ALA A 538 -31.06 15.94 -75.51
C ALA A 538 -30.97 16.20 -73.97
N ASN A 539 -29.98 16.96 -73.51
CA ASN A 539 -29.72 17.24 -72.13
C ASN A 539 -29.79 18.74 -71.73
N GLN A 540 -30.58 19.50 -72.53
CA GLN A 540 -30.67 20.94 -72.39
C GLN A 540 -30.93 21.41 -70.94
N ALA A 541 -31.87 20.79 -70.20
CA ALA A 541 -32.18 21.12 -68.83
C ALA A 541 -30.99 20.92 -67.89
N ALA A 542 -30.25 19.83 -68.06
CA ALA A 542 -29.08 19.55 -67.20
C ALA A 542 -27.94 20.51 -67.45
N ILE A 543 -27.65 20.81 -68.72
CA ILE A 543 -26.61 21.76 -69.19
C ILE A 543 -26.97 23.21 -68.77
N THR A 544 -28.22 23.64 -68.88
CA THR A 544 -28.69 24.93 -68.41
C THR A 544 -28.58 25.04 -66.88
N GLY A 545 -28.88 23.96 -66.15
CA GLY A 545 -28.68 23.89 -64.75
C GLY A 545 -27.21 24.08 -64.33
N VAL A 546 -26.26 23.51 -65.07
CA VAL A 546 -24.81 23.71 -64.84
C VAL A 546 -24.42 25.18 -65.08
N ILE A 547 -24.90 25.76 -66.18
CA ILE A 547 -24.61 27.16 -66.49
C ILE A 547 -25.15 28.12 -65.49
N ALA A 548 -26.34 27.86 -64.95
CA ALA A 548 -26.94 28.67 -63.90
C ALA A 548 -26.13 28.75 -62.60
N VAL A 549 -25.37 27.67 -62.27
CA VAL A 549 -24.50 27.61 -61.10
C VAL A 549 -23.01 27.80 -61.43
N ALA A 550 -22.70 28.34 -62.62
CA ALA A 550 -21.30 28.55 -63.02
C ALA A 550 -20.48 29.40 -62.03
N PRO A 551 -20.99 30.45 -61.40
CA PRO A 551 -20.28 31.20 -60.36
C PRO A 551 -19.92 30.33 -59.14
N ASP A 552 -20.84 29.46 -58.73
CA ASP A 552 -20.64 28.53 -57.60
C ASP A 552 -19.58 27.49 -57.96
N LEU A 553 -19.63 26.94 -59.20
CA LEU A 553 -18.64 26.00 -59.71
C LEU A 553 -17.24 26.61 -59.80
N GLN A 554 -17.08 27.87 -60.15
CA GLN A 554 -15.79 28.56 -60.16
C GLN A 554 -15.15 28.62 -58.75
N GLN A 555 -15.95 28.73 -57.70
CA GLN A 555 -15.46 28.69 -56.32
C GLN A 555 -15.09 27.28 -55.90
N ILE A 556 -15.78 26.26 -56.38
CA ILE A 556 -15.59 24.85 -56.04
C ILE A 556 -14.38 24.23 -56.77
N VAL A 557 -14.13 24.58 -58.04
CA VAL A 557 -13.10 23.97 -58.87
C VAL A 557 -11.70 23.98 -58.25
N PRO A 558 -11.22 25.05 -57.59
CA PRO A 558 -9.90 25.05 -56.98
C PRO A 558 -9.75 23.98 -55.89
N PHE A 559 -10.85 23.51 -55.31
CA PHE A 559 -10.91 22.54 -54.22
C PHE A 559 -11.40 21.15 -54.64
N ALA A 560 -11.45 20.86 -55.92
CA ALA A 560 -12.03 19.63 -56.46
C ALA A 560 -11.34 18.37 -55.93
N SER A 561 -10.02 18.38 -55.75
CA SER A 561 -9.26 17.25 -55.20
C SER A 561 -9.57 17.01 -53.71
N GLN A 562 -9.70 18.07 -52.94
CA GLN A 562 -10.03 18.00 -51.50
C GLN A 562 -11.49 17.54 -51.31
N LEU A 563 -12.42 18.01 -52.10
CA LEU A 563 -13.81 17.57 -52.13
C LEU A 563 -13.95 16.10 -52.54
N THR A 564 -13.14 15.65 -53.49
CA THR A 564 -13.07 14.22 -53.85
C THR A 564 -12.55 13.39 -52.72
N ALA A 565 -11.51 13.84 -52.01
CA ALA A 565 -11.01 13.16 -50.83
C ALA A 565 -12.08 13.13 -49.69
N LEU A 566 -12.82 14.24 -49.51
CA LEU A 566 -13.91 14.33 -48.53
C LEU A 566 -15.06 13.37 -48.86
N SER A 567 -15.39 13.19 -50.14
CA SER A 567 -16.45 12.25 -50.56
C SER A 567 -16.13 10.79 -50.30
N GLN A 568 -14.84 10.46 -50.06
CA GLN A 568 -14.41 9.13 -49.68
C GLN A 568 -14.48 8.90 -48.16
N VAL A 569 -14.72 9.92 -47.37
CA VAL A 569 -14.92 9.77 -45.92
C VAL A 569 -16.32 9.18 -45.67
N PRO A 570 -16.42 8.06 -44.93
CA PRO A 570 -17.72 7.45 -44.63
C PRO A 570 -18.66 8.42 -43.92
N SER A 571 -19.92 8.49 -44.31
CA SER A 571 -20.92 9.39 -43.70
C SER A 571 -21.04 9.25 -42.18
N PRO A 572 -20.97 8.03 -41.59
CA PRO A 572 -20.95 7.89 -40.15
C PRO A 572 -19.77 8.60 -39.47
N VAL A 573 -18.59 8.57 -40.10
CA VAL A 573 -17.39 9.25 -39.54
C VAL A 573 -17.59 10.76 -39.54
N ILE A 574 -18.14 11.32 -40.64
CA ILE A 574 -18.46 12.75 -40.68
C ILE A 574 -19.44 13.14 -39.60
N GLN A 575 -20.48 12.34 -39.35
CA GLN A 575 -21.47 12.57 -38.31
C GLN A 575 -20.85 12.49 -36.92
N GLU A 576 -20.05 11.44 -36.65
CA GLU A 576 -19.39 11.24 -35.36
C GLU A 576 -18.41 12.38 -35.03
N VAL A 577 -17.57 12.79 -36.01
CA VAL A 577 -16.57 13.85 -35.81
C VAL A 577 -17.20 15.25 -35.73
N SER A 578 -18.32 15.47 -36.43
CA SER A 578 -19.05 16.75 -36.44
C SER A 578 -20.04 16.87 -35.25
N ALA A 579 -20.16 15.83 -34.41
CA ALA A 579 -21.06 15.87 -33.29
C ALA A 579 -20.68 16.99 -32.29
N PRO A 580 -21.65 17.62 -31.60
CA PRO A 580 -21.38 18.72 -30.69
C PRO A 580 -20.36 18.33 -29.62
N GLY A 581 -19.33 19.16 -29.46
CA GLY A 581 -18.25 18.95 -28.47
C GLY A 581 -17.05 18.13 -28.96
N VAL A 582 -17.21 17.24 -29.96
CA VAL A 582 -16.11 16.38 -30.45
C VAL A 582 -14.95 17.21 -31.02
N GLY A 583 -15.25 18.26 -31.78
CA GLY A 583 -14.22 19.16 -32.29
C GLY A 583 -13.37 19.84 -31.22
N ALA A 584 -13.98 20.21 -30.10
CA ALA A 584 -13.27 20.80 -28.95
C ALA A 584 -12.34 19.77 -28.29
N GLU A 585 -12.81 18.54 -28.13
CA GLU A 585 -11.99 17.44 -27.58
C GLU A 585 -10.82 17.08 -28.49
N LEU A 586 -11.04 16.98 -29.80
CA LEU A 586 -9.97 16.74 -30.78
C LEU A 586 -8.93 17.88 -30.78
N ALA A 587 -9.38 19.13 -30.69
CA ALA A 587 -8.49 20.30 -30.56
C ALA A 587 -7.75 20.29 -29.22
N GLY A 588 -8.39 19.82 -28.15
CA GLY A 588 -7.77 19.58 -26.85
C GLY A 588 -6.62 18.57 -26.95
N LEU A 589 -6.82 17.47 -27.66
CA LEU A 589 -5.79 16.45 -27.86
C LEU A 589 -4.55 16.98 -28.61
N GLN A 590 -4.71 17.89 -29.53
CA GLN A 590 -3.58 18.50 -30.26
C GLN A 590 -2.66 19.34 -29.35
N LYS A 591 -3.16 19.81 -28.21
CA LYS A 591 -2.40 20.58 -27.21
C LYS A 591 -1.64 19.68 -26.22
N VAL A 592 -1.90 18.37 -26.23
CA VAL A 592 -1.24 17.42 -25.34
C VAL A 592 0.16 17.11 -25.84
N PRO A 593 1.20 17.21 -24.97
CA PRO A 593 2.55 16.82 -25.35
C PRO A 593 2.63 15.37 -25.79
N ALA A 594 3.40 15.08 -26.82
CA ALA A 594 3.56 13.73 -27.36
C ALA A 594 4.04 12.70 -26.30
N SER A 595 4.90 13.14 -25.37
CA SER A 595 5.37 12.31 -24.25
C SER A 595 4.25 11.88 -23.32
N VAL A 596 3.26 12.77 -23.08
CA VAL A 596 2.08 12.46 -22.25
C VAL A 596 1.16 11.47 -22.97
N ILE A 597 0.92 11.68 -24.27
CA ILE A 597 0.13 10.75 -25.09
C ILE A 597 0.77 9.35 -25.07
N GLN A 598 2.09 9.26 -25.27
CA GLN A 598 2.82 8.00 -25.26
C GLN A 598 2.73 7.33 -23.89
N PHE A 599 2.91 8.08 -22.81
CA PHE A 599 2.80 7.55 -21.44
C PHE A 599 1.38 7.03 -21.16
N MET A 600 0.35 7.83 -21.46
CA MET A 600 -1.04 7.46 -21.22
C MET A 600 -1.47 6.25 -22.07
N SER A 601 -1.07 6.17 -23.34
CA SER A 601 -1.37 5.02 -24.22
C SER A 601 -0.72 3.73 -23.70
N ALA A 602 0.46 3.82 -23.08
CA ALA A 602 1.18 2.67 -22.55
C ALA A 602 0.62 2.18 -21.21
N HIS A 603 0.10 3.07 -20.35
CA HIS A 603 -0.16 2.75 -18.94
C HIS A 603 -1.60 2.97 -18.47
N ALA A 604 -2.39 3.86 -19.10
CA ALA A 604 -3.72 4.21 -18.60
C ALA A 604 -4.68 3.01 -18.54
N THR A 605 -4.64 2.12 -19.52
CA THR A 605 -5.49 0.91 -19.56
C THR A 605 -5.17 -0.03 -18.40
N ASP A 606 -3.89 -0.24 -18.10
CA ASP A 606 -3.46 -1.13 -17.02
C ASP A 606 -3.78 -0.53 -15.65
N VAL A 607 -3.60 0.78 -15.49
CA VAL A 607 -3.98 1.53 -14.27
C VAL A 607 -5.49 1.45 -14.05
N THR A 608 -6.30 1.67 -15.08
CA THR A 608 -7.77 1.60 -14.98
C THR A 608 -8.26 0.19 -14.61
N LYS A 609 -7.72 -0.84 -15.26
CA LYS A 609 -8.01 -2.24 -14.92
C LYS A 609 -7.60 -2.58 -13.49
N ALA A 610 -6.43 -2.10 -13.07
CA ALA A 610 -5.92 -2.30 -11.72
C ALA A 610 -6.78 -1.58 -10.68
N ALA A 611 -7.19 -0.34 -10.93
CA ALA A 611 -8.09 0.44 -10.08
C ALA A 611 -9.45 -0.26 -9.87
N ALA A 612 -9.98 -0.87 -10.92
CA ALA A 612 -11.23 -1.64 -10.83
C ALA A 612 -11.09 -2.93 -10.00
N LYS A 613 -9.93 -3.61 -10.06
CA LYS A 613 -9.70 -4.91 -9.39
C LYS A 613 -9.16 -4.77 -7.96
N SER A 614 -8.28 -3.81 -7.71
CA SER A 614 -7.53 -3.68 -6.46
C SER A 614 -8.43 -3.62 -5.21
N PRO A 615 -9.51 -2.82 -5.16
CA PRO A 615 -10.37 -2.78 -3.97
C PRO A 615 -10.99 -4.13 -3.64
N GLY A 616 -11.41 -4.90 -4.65
CA GLY A 616 -11.97 -6.25 -4.47
C GLY A 616 -10.93 -7.23 -3.89
N GLN A 617 -9.69 -7.17 -4.37
CA GLN A 617 -8.60 -8.01 -3.90
C GLN A 617 -8.22 -7.70 -2.45
N TRP A 618 -8.09 -6.42 -2.08
CA TRP A 618 -7.87 -6.01 -0.71
C TRP A 618 -9.01 -6.43 0.21
N ARG A 619 -10.27 -6.31 -0.23
CA ARG A 619 -11.43 -6.79 0.54
C ARG A 619 -11.36 -8.29 0.79
N THR A 620 -10.94 -9.09 -0.20
CA THR A 620 -10.74 -10.53 -0.02
C THR A 620 -9.70 -10.81 1.06
N TRP A 621 -8.58 -10.09 1.07
CA TRP A 621 -7.57 -10.22 2.11
C TRP A 621 -8.11 -9.87 3.50
N TYR A 622 -8.82 -8.77 3.62
CA TYR A 622 -9.40 -8.36 4.90
C TYR A 622 -10.51 -9.30 5.39
N TRP A 623 -11.24 -9.98 4.48
CA TRP A 623 -12.15 -11.06 4.88
C TRP A 623 -11.40 -12.26 5.46
N ILE A 624 -10.21 -12.59 4.97
CA ILE A 624 -9.34 -13.61 5.58
C ILE A 624 -8.95 -13.16 7.00
N CYS A 625 -8.57 -11.89 7.18
CA CYS A 625 -8.30 -11.33 8.50
C CYS A 625 -9.52 -11.39 9.43
N PHE A 626 -10.73 -11.13 8.91
CA PHE A 626 -11.98 -11.27 9.67
C PHE A 626 -12.17 -12.70 10.16
N GLY A 627 -11.96 -13.69 9.29
CA GLY A 627 -11.97 -15.11 9.66
C GLY A 627 -10.98 -15.42 10.79
N GLY A 628 -9.82 -14.77 10.78
CA GLY A 628 -8.82 -14.86 11.85
C GLY A 628 -9.31 -14.32 13.20
N ILE A 629 -10.03 -13.20 13.19
CA ILE A 629 -10.65 -12.64 14.41
C ILE A 629 -11.72 -13.60 14.95
N ILE A 630 -12.54 -14.18 14.11
CA ILE A 630 -13.54 -15.17 14.51
C ILE A 630 -12.87 -16.42 15.10
N PHE A 631 -11.82 -16.93 14.46
CA PHE A 631 -11.05 -18.07 14.98
C PHE A 631 -10.43 -17.76 16.35
N PHE A 632 -9.93 -16.54 16.55
CA PHE A 632 -9.45 -16.08 17.86
C PHE A 632 -10.56 -16.11 18.92
N LEU A 633 -11.74 -15.55 18.61
CA LEU A 633 -12.88 -15.55 19.53
C LEU A 633 -13.28 -16.97 19.95
N LEU A 634 -13.30 -17.91 19.01
CA LEU A 634 -13.61 -19.32 19.27
C LEU A 634 -12.53 -20.02 20.12
N SER A 635 -11.30 -19.53 20.12
CA SER A 635 -10.20 -20.11 20.90
C SER A 635 -10.17 -19.64 22.37
N ILE A 636 -10.83 -18.53 22.72
CA ILE A 636 -10.81 -17.93 24.07
C ILE A 636 -11.22 -18.92 25.18
N PRO A 637 -12.24 -19.77 25.03
CA PRO A 637 -12.61 -20.74 26.05
C PRO A 637 -11.50 -21.73 26.41
N MET A 638 -10.57 -22.02 25.47
CA MET A 638 -9.48 -22.97 25.68
C MET A 638 -8.39 -22.45 26.62
N LEU A 639 -8.27 -21.13 26.77
CA LEU A 639 -7.34 -20.49 27.69
C LEU A 639 -7.81 -20.66 29.15
N ARG A 640 -6.86 -20.69 30.06
CA ARG A 640 -7.14 -20.65 31.51
C ARG A 640 -7.62 -19.25 31.93
N GLY A 641 -8.24 -19.16 33.10
CA GLY A 641 -8.74 -17.91 33.65
C GLY A 641 -10.27 -17.90 33.77
N ARG A 642 -10.73 -17.09 34.71
CA ARG A 642 -12.15 -16.96 35.07
C ARG A 642 -12.83 -15.88 34.20
N TRP A 643 -14.16 -16.03 34.12
CA TRP A 643 -15.03 -15.04 33.48
C TRP A 643 -15.51 -13.95 34.44
N LYS A 644 -15.63 -14.30 35.72
CA LYS A 644 -16.13 -13.41 36.76
C LYS A 644 -15.01 -12.99 37.74
N PRO A 645 -14.93 -11.72 38.13
CA PRO A 645 -13.92 -11.23 39.06
C PRO A 645 -13.98 -11.91 40.47
N SER A 646 -15.18 -12.23 40.94
CA SER A 646 -15.36 -12.94 42.20
C SER A 646 -14.69 -14.31 42.26
N ASP A 647 -14.80 -15.06 41.12
CA ASP A 647 -14.20 -16.39 41.05
C ASP A 647 -12.67 -16.30 40.94
N ALA A 648 -12.17 -15.28 40.21
CA ALA A 648 -10.73 -15.03 40.10
C ALA A 648 -10.10 -14.65 41.45
N LYS A 649 -10.77 -13.84 42.24
CA LYS A 649 -10.31 -13.44 43.58
C LYS A 649 -10.26 -14.64 44.52
N ARG A 650 -11.29 -15.49 44.51
CA ARG A 650 -11.31 -16.71 45.32
C ARG A 650 -10.17 -17.67 44.97
N ASP A 651 -9.94 -17.91 43.66
CA ASP A 651 -8.86 -18.78 43.19
C ASP A 651 -7.47 -18.26 43.63
N GLU A 652 -7.27 -16.92 43.67
CA GLU A 652 -6.04 -16.29 44.13
C GLU A 652 -5.84 -16.48 45.65
N GLU A 653 -6.89 -16.25 46.45
CA GLU A 653 -6.87 -16.45 47.90
C GLU A 653 -6.58 -17.93 48.25
N GLU A 654 -7.22 -18.88 47.56
CA GLU A 654 -6.96 -20.32 47.71
C GLU A 654 -5.53 -20.69 47.31
N HIS A 655 -5.00 -20.12 46.22
CA HIS A 655 -3.62 -20.37 45.78
C HIS A 655 -2.60 -19.83 46.78
N GLU A 656 -2.81 -18.60 47.27
CA GLU A 656 -1.93 -17.98 48.26
C GLU A 656 -1.91 -18.78 49.56
N ALA A 657 -3.06 -19.26 50.01
CA ALA A 657 -3.15 -20.13 51.17
C ALA A 657 -2.39 -21.46 50.99
N MET A 658 -2.47 -22.08 49.77
CA MET A 658 -1.71 -23.31 49.47
C MET A 658 -0.19 -23.06 49.46
N VAL A 659 0.27 -21.94 48.88
CA VAL A 659 1.70 -21.56 48.85
C VAL A 659 2.22 -21.32 50.27
N GLN A 660 1.47 -20.62 51.11
CA GLN A 660 1.84 -20.37 52.53
C GLN A 660 1.90 -21.68 53.33
N ALA A 661 0.96 -22.60 53.11
CA ALA A 661 0.98 -23.91 53.73
C ALA A 661 2.21 -24.75 53.34
N GLU A 662 2.64 -24.66 52.07
CA GLU A 662 3.83 -25.39 51.59
C GLU A 662 5.13 -24.77 52.12
N LEU A 663 5.20 -23.44 52.21
CA LEU A 663 6.32 -22.72 52.82
C LEU A 663 6.46 -23.07 54.32
N ALA A 664 5.33 -23.16 55.04
CA ALA A 664 5.33 -23.56 56.43
C ALA A 664 5.86 -25.00 56.62
N LYS A 665 5.52 -25.94 55.74
CA LYS A 665 6.08 -27.31 55.78
C LYS A 665 7.59 -27.33 55.54
N LEU A 666 8.08 -26.50 54.61
CA LEU A 666 9.52 -26.40 54.33
C LEU A 666 10.28 -25.74 55.49
N GLY A 667 9.70 -24.70 56.12
CA GLY A 667 10.28 -24.06 57.29
C GLY A 667 10.23 -24.92 58.56
N ALA A 668 9.27 -25.85 58.68
CA ALA A 668 9.21 -26.81 59.78
C ALA A 668 10.20 -27.98 59.63
N ASN A 669 10.70 -28.21 58.41
CA ASN A 669 11.68 -29.27 58.11
C ASN A 669 13.13 -28.74 58.02
N ALA A 670 13.37 -27.42 58.19
CA ALA A 670 14.68 -26.78 58.24
C ALA A 670 15.05 -26.47 59.69
#